data_0832c665ca8730ed1e8dc83c2055d5ed
#
_entry.id   0832c665ca8730ed1e8dc83c2055d5ed
#
_cell.length_a   1.000
_cell.length_b   1.000
_cell.length_c   1.000
_cell.angle_alpha   90.00
_cell.angle_beta   90.00
_cell.angle_gamma   90.00
#
_symmetry.space_group_name_H-M   'P 1'
#
loop_
_entity.id
_entity.type
_entity.pdbx_description
1 polymer ?
#
loop_
_entity_poly.entity_id
_entity_poly.type
_entity_poly.pdbx_seq_one_letter_code
_entity_poly.pdbx_strand_id
1 'polypeptide(L)'
;MTVTTSSPSGGGAAAVPPEDLVSLTIDGAEISVPKGTLVIRAAEQLGIEIPRFCDHPLLDPAGACRQCIVEVEGQRKPMASCTITCTDGMVVKTHLTSPVAEKAQKGVMELLLINHPLDCPVCDKGGECPLQNQAMSHGDAESRFDGRKRTYEKPVPISTQVLLDRERCVLCARCTRFSNQVAGDPMIELIERGALQQVGTGEGDPFESYFSGNTIQICPVGALTSAAYRFRSRPFDLVSSPSVCEHCSGGCATRTDHRRGKVMRRLAAEDPEVNEEWICDKGRFAFRYAQQRDRLDTPLVRNAEGELEPASWPEALQIAAQGLLASRGRTGVLTGGRLTVEDAYAYSKFARVALDTNDIDFRARVHSGEEADFLAARIAGRGRDLDGSGVTYTALEKAPAVLLVGFEAEEEAPGVFLRLRKAWRKHGQRTFSLATHATRGLEKAGGTLLPAAPGTETEWLDALASGAGLEGDGATAAEALRAEGAVIAVGERLAAVAGGLTAAVRTAAATGARLVWIPRRAGERGAVEVGALPSLLPGGRPAIDPRARDEVAAVWGVAALPHRYGRDTGQIVEAAATGALQALLVAGVEIADLPDPARARAALDEVGFLVSLELRPSEVSRKADVVLPVAAVAEKAGTFLNWEGRVRFFEAALKPDQTSRRPAPGDARVLQMLADAMDVHLGLPDLRTVRAEIDRLGAWHGPGATEPLETAAALPRPAAGEAVLAGHRLLLDQGVLQQGDEALAGTRHAAHARVSPATAAEAGVEEGDLLAVTGPQGSVELPLRITEMPDRVVWLPLNSTGGGVASDTGARPGSLVRIGPATLAGEAPKEVEA
;
A
#
# COMPACT_ATOMS: atom_id res chain seq x y z
N MET A 1 4.95 19.22 27.73
CA MET A 1 5.95 18.28 27.22
C MET A 1 6.44 18.80 25.89
N THR A 2 7.67 19.19 25.85
CA THR A 2 8.34 19.86 24.73
C THR A 2 8.47 18.88 23.58
N VAL A 3 7.84 19.18 22.45
CA VAL A 3 8.09 18.49 21.18
C VAL A 3 9.46 18.95 20.71
N THR A 4 10.45 18.11 20.89
CA THR A 4 11.75 18.31 20.24
C THR A 4 11.57 18.01 18.76
N THR A 5 11.52 19.05 17.95
CA THR A 5 11.71 18.96 16.50
C THR A 5 13.15 18.57 16.24
N SER A 6 13.39 17.32 15.87
CA SER A 6 14.65 16.91 15.27
C SER A 6 14.75 17.57 13.89
N SER A 7 15.75 18.40 13.72
CA SER A 7 16.12 18.97 12.42
C SER A 7 16.39 17.84 11.41
N PRO A 8 15.94 17.94 10.16
CA PRO A 8 16.26 16.93 9.17
C PRO A 8 17.75 16.97 8.88
N SER A 9 18.40 15.82 9.09
CA SER A 9 19.78 15.57 8.64
C SER A 9 19.84 15.68 7.12
N GLY A 10 20.68 16.58 6.62
CA GLY A 10 20.76 17.01 5.26
C GLY A 10 21.04 15.91 4.24
N GLY A 11 20.09 15.71 3.35
CA GLY A 11 20.40 15.35 1.98
C GLY A 11 20.87 16.64 1.28
N GLY A 12 22.08 16.64 0.73
CA GLY A 12 22.68 17.80 0.09
C GLY A 12 21.83 18.32 -1.05
N ALA A 13 21.02 19.34 -0.76
CA ALA A 13 20.47 20.20 -1.80
C ALA A 13 21.65 20.90 -2.48
N ALA A 14 21.72 20.84 -3.81
CA ALA A 14 22.69 21.61 -4.57
C ALA A 14 22.62 23.07 -4.11
N ALA A 15 23.79 23.67 -3.80
CA ALA A 15 23.84 25.05 -3.36
C ALA A 15 23.16 25.95 -4.41
N VAL A 16 22.15 26.70 -4.01
CA VAL A 16 21.46 27.64 -4.91
C VAL A 16 22.45 28.73 -5.31
N PRO A 17 22.59 29.05 -6.61
CA PRO A 17 23.47 30.10 -7.07
C PRO A 17 23.18 31.42 -6.33
N PRO A 18 24.18 32.23 -5.95
CA PRO A 18 23.96 33.50 -5.24
C PRO A 18 22.98 34.44 -5.94
N GLU A 19 22.93 34.43 -7.25
CA GLU A 19 22.02 35.24 -8.08
C GLU A 19 20.54 34.85 -7.97
N ASP A 20 20.27 33.64 -7.45
CA ASP A 20 18.92 33.14 -7.21
C ASP A 20 18.50 33.25 -5.73
N LEU A 21 19.32 33.90 -4.89
CA LEU A 21 18.99 34.20 -3.52
C LEU A 21 18.42 35.64 -3.39
N VAL A 22 17.54 35.81 -2.42
CA VAL A 22 17.06 37.09 -1.93
C VAL A 22 17.33 37.20 -0.44
N SER A 23 17.80 38.37 0.00
CA SER A 23 18.12 38.60 1.42
C SER A 23 17.07 39.50 2.04
N LEU A 24 16.58 39.12 3.21
CA LEU A 24 15.56 39.83 3.95
C LEU A 24 15.83 39.78 5.44
N THR A 25 15.17 40.65 6.18
CA THR A 25 15.25 40.71 7.65
C THR A 25 13.90 40.36 8.24
N ILE A 26 13.86 39.40 9.18
CA ILE A 26 12.66 39.02 9.94
C ILE A 26 12.98 39.19 11.44
N ASP A 27 12.20 40.06 12.11
CA ASP A 27 12.39 40.40 13.53
C ASP A 27 13.83 40.80 13.90
N GLY A 28 14.52 41.45 12.95
CA GLY A 28 15.91 41.91 13.12
C GLY A 28 16.98 40.84 12.78
N ALA A 29 16.57 39.58 12.44
CA ALA A 29 17.49 38.56 11.97
C ALA A 29 17.54 38.55 10.43
N GLU A 30 18.77 38.60 9.88
CA GLU A 30 18.97 38.51 8.43
C GLU A 30 18.95 37.04 7.97
N ILE A 31 18.35 36.80 6.81
CA ILE A 31 18.32 35.51 6.15
C ILE A 31 18.34 35.66 4.64
N SER A 32 19.04 34.75 3.96
CA SER A 32 19.03 34.65 2.49
C SER A 32 18.32 33.35 2.08
N VAL A 33 17.32 33.45 1.22
CA VAL A 33 16.49 32.33 0.78
C VAL A 33 16.34 32.34 -0.74
N PRO A 34 16.06 31.20 -1.38
CA PRO A 34 15.80 31.15 -2.82
C PRO A 34 14.64 32.07 -3.22
N LYS A 35 14.75 32.69 -4.40
CA LYS A 35 13.67 33.48 -5.01
C LYS A 35 12.38 32.62 -5.05
N GLY A 36 11.23 33.24 -4.74
CA GLY A 36 9.94 32.55 -4.68
C GLY A 36 9.62 31.94 -3.31
N THR A 37 10.54 31.91 -2.35
CA THR A 37 10.28 31.45 -0.98
C THR A 37 9.24 32.36 -0.31
N LEU A 38 8.25 31.75 0.35
CA LEU A 38 7.25 32.48 1.13
C LEU A 38 7.83 32.97 2.45
N VAL A 39 7.42 34.17 2.89
CA VAL A 39 7.89 34.74 4.17
C VAL A 39 7.70 33.80 5.34
N ILE A 40 6.60 33.05 5.40
CA ILE A 40 6.36 32.07 6.48
C ILE A 40 7.42 30.96 6.48
N ARG A 41 7.93 30.53 5.31
CA ARG A 41 8.98 29.51 5.20
C ARG A 41 10.36 30.05 5.59
N ALA A 42 10.62 31.33 5.27
CA ALA A 42 11.84 31.99 5.71
C ALA A 42 11.86 32.17 7.24
N ALA A 43 10.72 32.51 7.84
CA ALA A 43 10.56 32.61 9.29
C ALA A 43 10.81 31.26 9.99
N GLU A 44 10.29 30.14 9.44
CA GLU A 44 10.53 28.78 9.96
C GLU A 44 12.02 28.41 9.98
N GLN A 45 12.79 28.79 8.94
CA GLN A 45 14.24 28.56 8.91
C GLN A 45 14.99 29.31 9.99
N LEU A 46 14.46 30.43 10.46
CA LEU A 46 14.96 31.18 11.61
C LEU A 46 14.46 30.67 12.97
N GLY A 47 13.60 29.63 12.97
CA GLY A 47 12.95 29.11 14.17
C GLY A 47 11.84 30.01 14.69
N ILE A 48 11.35 30.98 13.89
CA ILE A 48 10.24 31.88 14.24
C ILE A 48 8.93 31.21 13.83
N GLU A 49 8.10 30.84 14.79
CA GLU A 49 6.80 30.24 14.56
C GLU A 49 5.73 31.34 14.37
N ILE A 50 5.16 31.42 13.16
CA ILE A 50 4.03 32.31 12.85
C ILE A 50 2.75 31.47 12.93
N PRO A 51 1.74 31.91 13.75
CA PRO A 51 0.49 31.16 13.93
C PRO A 51 -0.30 31.04 12.63
N ARG A 52 -0.93 29.87 12.38
CA ARG A 52 -1.61 29.59 11.13
C ARG A 52 -2.61 28.45 11.22
N PHE A 53 -3.63 28.46 10.35
CA PHE A 53 -4.55 27.32 10.16
C PHE A 53 -4.62 26.86 8.72
N CYS A 54 -4.67 27.76 7.74
CA CYS A 54 -4.83 27.37 6.34
C CYS A 54 -3.52 26.95 5.66
N ASP A 55 -2.39 27.45 6.10
CA ASP A 55 -1.10 27.12 5.52
C ASP A 55 -0.67 25.68 5.85
N HIS A 56 -0.11 24.99 4.85
CA HIS A 56 0.48 23.68 4.97
C HIS A 56 1.62 23.55 3.94
N PRO A 57 2.81 23.02 4.31
CA PRO A 57 3.98 22.98 3.40
C PRO A 57 3.73 22.26 2.09
N LEU A 58 2.89 21.24 2.11
CA LEU A 58 2.59 20.39 0.95
C LEU A 58 1.35 20.83 0.14
N LEU A 59 0.71 21.95 0.51
CA LEU A 59 -0.44 22.50 -0.22
C LEU A 59 -0.13 23.87 -0.77
N ASP A 60 -0.72 24.20 -1.91
CA ASP A 60 -0.56 25.53 -2.51
C ASP A 60 -1.14 26.60 -1.56
N PRO A 61 -0.53 27.81 -1.50
CA PRO A 61 -0.96 28.90 -0.61
C PRO A 61 -2.42 29.30 -0.84
N ALA A 62 -3.18 29.56 0.24
CA ALA A 62 -4.58 29.95 0.16
C ALA A 62 -4.91 31.31 0.80
N GLY A 63 -4.20 31.70 1.86
CA GLY A 63 -4.46 32.95 2.59
C GLY A 63 -5.86 33.04 3.20
N ALA A 64 -6.54 31.91 3.46
CA ALA A 64 -7.94 31.86 3.88
C ALA A 64 -8.17 32.29 5.33
N CYS A 65 -7.40 31.74 6.29
CA CYS A 65 -7.64 31.97 7.72
C CYS A 65 -7.14 33.34 8.21
N ARG A 66 -6.17 33.94 7.54
CA ARG A 66 -5.56 35.25 7.88
C ARG A 66 -4.82 35.27 9.23
N GLN A 67 -4.62 34.15 9.91
CA GLN A 67 -3.95 34.09 11.21
C GLN A 67 -2.44 34.43 11.12
N CYS A 68 -1.80 34.18 9.97
CA CYS A 68 -0.37 34.39 9.75
C CYS A 68 0.02 35.81 9.35
N ILE A 69 -0.74 36.78 9.79
CA ILE A 69 -0.50 38.22 9.48
C ILE A 69 0.80 38.70 10.11
N VAL A 70 1.62 39.42 9.32
CA VAL A 70 2.86 40.08 9.70
C VAL A 70 2.87 41.49 9.20
N GLU A 71 3.66 42.38 9.80
CA GLU A 71 3.91 43.70 9.31
C GLU A 71 5.12 43.68 8.37
N VAL A 72 5.00 44.31 7.20
CA VAL A 72 6.08 44.44 6.23
C VAL A 72 6.33 45.94 6.05
N GLU A 73 7.58 46.40 6.22
CA GLU A 73 7.92 47.85 6.07
C GLU A 73 7.56 48.33 4.66
N GLY A 74 7.03 49.54 4.60
CA GLY A 74 6.53 50.14 3.35
C GLY A 74 5.12 49.71 2.94
N GLN A 75 4.52 48.71 3.62
CA GLN A 75 3.14 48.28 3.36
C GLN A 75 2.15 49.02 4.27
N ARG A 76 0.99 49.39 3.70
CA ARG A 76 -0.05 50.16 4.44
C ARG A 76 -0.85 49.31 5.42
N LYS A 77 -0.88 47.97 5.22
CA LYS A 77 -1.66 47.01 6.01
C LYS A 77 -0.83 45.77 6.29
N PRO A 78 -1.07 45.10 7.41
CA PRO A 78 -0.47 43.79 7.67
C PRO A 78 -0.82 42.79 6.57
N MET A 79 0.14 41.90 6.23
CA MET A 79 0.04 40.95 5.13
C MET A 79 0.10 39.50 5.61
N ALA A 80 -0.52 38.58 4.88
CA ALA A 80 -0.48 37.16 5.22
C ALA A 80 0.86 36.56 4.76
N SER A 81 1.74 36.20 5.69
CA SER A 81 3.06 35.64 5.42
C SER A 81 3.06 34.35 4.59
N CYS A 82 1.96 33.58 4.62
CA CYS A 82 1.81 32.35 3.84
C CYS A 82 1.48 32.59 2.34
N THR A 83 1.33 33.85 1.90
CA THR A 83 0.99 34.16 0.49
C THR A 83 1.91 35.20 -0.14
N ILE A 84 2.81 35.81 0.62
CA ILE A 84 3.77 36.77 0.09
C ILE A 84 5.15 36.09 -0.06
N THR A 85 5.77 36.36 -1.19
CA THR A 85 7.14 35.89 -1.48
C THR A 85 8.17 36.86 -0.94
N CYS A 86 9.29 36.31 -0.50
CA CYS A 86 10.46 37.12 -0.07
C CYS A 86 11.02 37.91 -1.25
N THR A 87 11.38 39.16 -0.98
CA THR A 87 12.06 40.04 -1.93
C THR A 87 13.29 40.65 -1.27
N ASP A 88 14.26 41.03 -2.07
CA ASP A 88 15.52 41.56 -1.58
C ASP A 88 15.32 42.87 -0.80
N GLY A 89 15.99 42.97 0.35
CA GLY A 89 15.84 44.11 1.27
C GLY A 89 14.52 44.19 2.03
N MET A 90 13.64 43.20 1.93
CA MET A 90 12.37 43.16 2.67
C MET A 90 12.60 43.14 4.17
N VAL A 91 11.87 43.98 4.94
CA VAL A 91 11.88 43.96 6.41
C VAL A 91 10.52 43.52 6.91
N VAL A 92 10.51 42.42 7.62
CA VAL A 92 9.28 41.78 8.17
C VAL A 92 9.35 41.80 9.69
N LYS A 93 8.25 42.18 10.32
CA LYS A 93 8.05 42.10 11.77
C LYS A 93 6.89 41.21 12.09
N THR A 94 7.14 40.13 12.84
CA THR A 94 6.11 39.20 13.30
C THR A 94 5.42 39.75 14.56
N HIS A 95 4.56 38.93 15.17
CA HIS A 95 3.93 39.24 16.45
C HIS A 95 4.95 39.44 17.60
N LEU A 96 6.18 38.97 17.43
CA LEU A 96 7.24 39.10 18.45
C LEU A 96 7.78 40.56 18.53
N THR A 97 7.78 41.29 17.41
CA THR A 97 8.36 42.64 17.32
C THR A 97 7.41 43.70 16.82
N SER A 98 6.20 43.33 16.36
CA SER A 98 5.18 44.26 15.87
C SER A 98 3.89 44.19 16.71
N PRO A 99 3.56 45.27 17.48
CA PRO A 99 2.27 45.37 18.14
C PRO A 99 1.07 45.38 17.16
N VAL A 100 1.30 45.79 15.92
CA VAL A 100 0.26 45.78 14.87
C VAL A 100 -0.05 44.37 14.42
N ALA A 101 0.99 43.52 14.20
CA ALA A 101 0.81 42.13 13.85
C ALA A 101 0.19 41.34 15.01
N GLU A 102 0.65 41.54 16.24
CA GLU A 102 0.07 40.91 17.44
C GLU A 102 -1.42 41.23 17.61
N LYS A 103 -1.79 42.51 17.54
CA LYS A 103 -3.19 42.95 17.65
C LYS A 103 -4.04 42.37 16.52
N ALA A 104 -3.52 42.32 15.29
CA ALA A 104 -4.25 41.75 14.16
C ALA A 104 -4.48 40.26 14.33
N GLN A 105 -3.47 39.47 14.78
CA GLN A 105 -3.58 38.05 15.06
C GLN A 105 -4.58 37.76 16.18
N LYS A 106 -4.57 38.53 17.28
CA LYS A 106 -5.58 38.44 18.35
C LYS A 106 -6.98 38.67 17.83
N GLY A 107 -7.17 39.68 17.00
CA GLY A 107 -8.47 39.98 16.38
C GLY A 107 -8.95 38.87 15.44
N VAL A 108 -8.05 38.24 14.66
CA VAL A 108 -8.41 37.09 13.82
C VAL A 108 -8.78 35.89 14.69
N MET A 109 -8.04 35.62 15.77
CA MET A 109 -8.37 34.56 16.71
C MET A 109 -9.76 34.76 17.33
N GLU A 110 -10.09 35.96 17.75
CA GLU A 110 -11.42 36.31 18.24
C GLU A 110 -12.52 36.02 17.21
N LEU A 111 -12.33 36.42 15.95
CA LEU A 111 -13.24 36.10 14.84
C LEU A 111 -13.45 34.62 14.61
N LEU A 112 -12.37 33.82 14.71
CA LEU A 112 -12.46 32.35 14.61
C LEU A 112 -13.22 31.71 15.76
N LEU A 113 -13.13 32.28 16.97
CA LEU A 113 -13.76 31.76 18.18
C LEU A 113 -15.23 32.20 18.37
N ILE A 114 -15.67 33.29 17.73
CA ILE A 114 -17.04 33.85 17.89
C ILE A 114 -18.11 32.77 17.73
N ASN A 115 -18.05 31.98 16.67
CA ASN A 115 -19.03 30.92 16.40
C ASN A 115 -18.52 29.51 16.73
N HIS A 116 -17.27 29.37 17.14
CA HIS A 116 -16.72 28.04 17.47
C HIS A 116 -17.44 27.49 18.72
N PRO A 117 -17.98 26.25 18.69
CA PRO A 117 -18.76 25.72 19.82
C PRO A 117 -17.86 25.39 21.01
N LEU A 118 -18.45 25.37 22.21
CA LEU A 118 -17.75 24.98 23.45
C LEU A 118 -17.71 23.44 23.60
N ASP A 119 -17.31 22.75 22.54
CA ASP A 119 -17.35 21.29 22.42
C ASP A 119 -16.04 20.60 22.83
N CYS A 120 -15.02 21.31 23.33
CA CYS A 120 -13.72 20.71 23.63
C CYS A 120 -13.82 19.43 24.50
N PRO A 121 -14.68 19.33 25.52
CA PRO A 121 -14.84 18.12 26.31
C PRO A 121 -15.35 16.90 25.52
N VAL A 122 -16.08 17.11 24.43
CA VAL A 122 -16.66 16.05 23.58
C VAL A 122 -16.07 16.01 22.18
N CYS A 123 -15.05 16.83 21.89
CA CYS A 123 -14.39 16.89 20.60
C CYS A 123 -13.19 15.94 20.57
N ASP A 124 -13.13 15.04 19.56
CA ASP A 124 -12.01 14.08 19.42
C ASP A 124 -10.66 14.75 19.21
N LYS A 125 -10.63 16.00 18.71
CA LYS A 125 -9.39 16.80 18.57
C LYS A 125 -8.96 17.49 19.87
N GLY A 126 -9.80 17.45 20.93
CA GLY A 126 -9.48 18.05 22.23
C GLY A 126 -8.22 17.49 22.85
N GLY A 127 -7.24 18.33 23.18
CA GLY A 127 -5.92 17.97 23.70
C GLY A 127 -4.81 17.84 22.62
N GLU A 128 -5.16 17.82 21.32
CA GLU A 128 -4.22 17.88 20.20
C GLU A 128 -4.66 18.93 19.14
N CYS A 129 -5.44 19.91 19.55
CA CYS A 129 -6.11 20.87 18.68
C CYS A 129 -5.26 22.13 18.45
N PRO A 130 -4.79 22.44 17.23
CA PRO A 130 -4.09 23.68 16.94
C PRO A 130 -4.87 24.93 17.32
N LEU A 131 -6.23 24.93 17.23
CA LEU A 131 -7.03 26.07 17.64
C LEU A 131 -6.97 26.30 19.16
N GLN A 132 -6.99 25.24 19.99
CA GLN A 132 -6.78 25.39 21.44
C GLN A 132 -5.41 25.98 21.75
N ASN A 133 -4.34 25.42 21.14
CA ASN A 133 -2.98 25.87 21.39
C ASN A 133 -2.80 27.33 20.99
N GLN A 134 -3.28 27.72 19.79
CA GLN A 134 -3.13 29.10 19.32
C GLN A 134 -4.05 30.07 20.05
N ALA A 135 -5.24 29.65 20.52
CA ALA A 135 -6.08 30.50 21.36
C ALA A 135 -5.41 30.81 22.70
N MET A 136 -4.66 29.85 23.27
CA MET A 136 -3.90 30.06 24.51
C MET A 136 -2.67 30.94 24.32
N SER A 137 -1.96 30.80 23.20
CA SER A 137 -0.69 31.54 22.95
C SER A 137 -0.89 32.91 22.27
N HIS A 138 -1.93 33.09 21.46
CA HIS A 138 -2.14 34.26 20.61
C HIS A 138 -3.55 34.87 20.73
N GLY A 139 -4.41 34.33 21.60
CA GLY A 139 -5.74 34.85 21.84
C GLY A 139 -5.82 35.76 23.09
N ASP A 140 -7.00 36.24 23.36
CA ASP A 140 -7.34 36.96 24.60
C ASP A 140 -7.92 35.97 25.62
N ALA A 141 -7.74 36.24 26.93
CA ALA A 141 -8.22 35.43 28.01
C ALA A 141 -9.74 35.45 28.15
N GLU A 142 -10.37 36.53 27.74
CA GLU A 142 -11.81 36.78 27.83
C GLU A 142 -12.43 37.02 26.47
N SER A 143 -13.70 36.60 26.31
CA SER A 143 -14.47 36.82 25.08
C SER A 143 -15.35 38.09 25.28
N ARG A 144 -15.34 38.99 24.30
CA ARG A 144 -16.26 40.14 24.22
C ARG A 144 -17.59 39.81 23.56
N PHE A 145 -17.71 38.54 23.02
CA PHE A 145 -18.92 38.12 22.31
C PHE A 145 -20.00 37.66 23.31
N ASP A 146 -21.09 38.34 23.31
CA ASP A 146 -22.29 38.12 24.15
C ASP A 146 -23.48 37.55 23.36
N GLY A 147 -23.31 37.37 22.03
CA GLY A 147 -24.33 36.87 21.14
C GLY A 147 -24.50 35.37 21.13
N ARG A 148 -25.54 34.90 20.46
CA ARG A 148 -25.78 33.45 20.22
C ARG A 148 -24.89 32.93 19.12
N LYS A 149 -24.13 31.86 19.39
CA LYS A 149 -23.34 31.16 18.39
C LYS A 149 -24.24 30.48 17.35
N ARG A 150 -23.76 30.41 16.11
CA ARG A 150 -24.45 29.68 15.03
C ARG A 150 -24.48 28.20 15.33
N THR A 151 -25.55 27.54 14.95
CA THR A 151 -25.75 26.10 15.11
C THR A 151 -26.08 25.46 13.78
N TYR A 152 -25.58 24.26 13.56
CA TYR A 152 -25.83 23.43 12.39
C TYR A 152 -26.16 22.02 12.83
N GLU A 153 -26.72 21.22 11.94
CA GLU A 153 -26.84 19.78 12.14
C GLU A 153 -25.46 19.16 12.30
N LYS A 154 -25.31 18.31 13.31
CA LYS A 154 -24.05 17.62 13.61
C LYS A 154 -24.21 16.28 14.30
N PRO A 155 -23.43 15.25 13.98
CA PRO A 155 -22.48 15.22 12.86
C PRO A 155 -23.21 14.96 11.53
N VAL A 156 -22.67 15.45 10.43
CA VAL A 156 -23.10 15.08 9.08
C VAL A 156 -22.17 13.96 8.58
N PRO A 157 -22.67 12.74 8.31
CA PRO A 157 -21.86 11.69 7.70
C PRO A 157 -21.64 12.03 6.21
N ILE A 158 -20.41 12.39 5.83
CA ILE A 158 -20.05 12.61 4.42
C ILE A 158 -19.55 11.32 3.76
N SER A 159 -19.23 10.31 4.54
CA SER A 159 -19.07 8.91 4.16
C SER A 159 -19.29 8.04 5.40
N THR A 160 -19.27 6.73 5.25
CA THR A 160 -19.32 5.79 6.38
C THR A 160 -18.13 5.94 7.33
N GLN A 161 -17.00 6.47 6.84
CA GLN A 161 -15.76 6.65 7.60
C GLN A 161 -15.55 8.05 8.14
N VAL A 162 -16.05 9.07 7.45
CA VAL A 162 -15.76 10.49 7.77
C VAL A 162 -17.03 11.23 8.18
N LEU A 163 -16.98 11.81 9.39
CA LEU A 163 -18.04 12.65 9.94
C LEU A 163 -17.60 14.10 9.92
N LEU A 164 -18.50 14.98 9.50
CA LEU A 164 -18.30 16.44 9.45
C LEU A 164 -19.15 17.13 10.53
N ASP A 165 -18.49 17.94 11.35
CA ASP A 165 -19.10 18.87 12.29
C ASP A 165 -18.85 20.31 11.82
N ARG A 166 -19.84 20.89 11.16
CA ARG A 166 -19.73 22.19 10.51
C ARG A 166 -19.49 23.32 11.50
N GLU A 167 -20.01 23.21 12.72
CA GLU A 167 -19.85 24.26 13.76
C GLU A 167 -18.39 24.40 14.19
N ARG A 168 -17.60 23.31 14.16
CA ARG A 168 -16.19 23.31 14.55
C ARG A 168 -15.26 23.77 13.43
N CYS A 169 -15.79 23.92 12.20
CA CYS A 169 -14.99 24.27 11.04
C CYS A 169 -14.53 25.73 11.09
N VAL A 170 -13.22 25.97 10.89
CA VAL A 170 -12.61 27.30 10.80
C VAL A 170 -12.41 27.75 9.35
N LEU A 171 -13.01 27.07 8.38
CA LEU A 171 -12.97 27.37 6.94
C LEU A 171 -11.54 27.59 6.39
N CYS A 172 -10.58 26.80 6.88
CA CYS A 172 -9.18 26.90 6.45
C CYS A 172 -8.91 26.29 5.08
N ALA A 173 -9.86 25.57 4.52
CA ALA A 173 -9.77 24.88 3.21
C ALA A 173 -8.59 23.91 3.06
N ARG A 174 -8.00 23.38 4.14
CA ARG A 174 -6.96 22.34 4.02
C ARG A 174 -7.51 21.06 3.43
N CYS A 175 -8.70 20.60 3.87
CA CYS A 175 -9.33 19.37 3.41
C CYS A 175 -9.70 19.43 1.93
N THR A 176 -10.31 20.54 1.47
CA THR A 176 -10.71 20.73 0.07
C THR A 176 -9.50 20.81 -0.86
N ARG A 177 -8.43 21.52 -0.43
CA ARG A 177 -7.17 21.59 -1.18
C ARG A 177 -6.44 20.25 -1.21
N PHE A 178 -6.40 19.51 -0.11
CA PHE A 178 -5.84 18.17 -0.08
C PHE A 178 -6.59 17.26 -1.06
N SER A 179 -7.92 17.21 -0.97
CA SER A 179 -8.77 16.39 -1.82
C SER A 179 -8.51 16.67 -3.31
N ASN A 180 -8.48 17.94 -3.70
CA ASN A 180 -8.22 18.35 -5.07
C ASN A 180 -6.75 18.21 -5.49
N GLN A 181 -5.81 18.79 -4.73
CA GLN A 181 -4.41 18.93 -5.16
C GLN A 181 -3.61 17.65 -5.01
N VAL A 182 -3.81 16.93 -3.90
CA VAL A 182 -3.02 15.74 -3.56
C VAL A 182 -3.74 14.46 -4.00
N ALA A 183 -4.97 14.24 -3.54
CA ALA A 183 -5.71 13.01 -3.84
C ALA A 183 -6.26 12.97 -5.29
N GLY A 184 -6.61 14.12 -5.86
CA GLY A 184 -7.27 14.20 -7.16
C GLY A 184 -8.75 13.83 -7.12
N ASP A 185 -9.34 13.89 -5.94
CA ASP A 185 -10.75 13.59 -5.69
C ASP A 185 -11.45 14.85 -5.16
N PRO A 186 -11.88 15.80 -6.02
CA PRO A 186 -12.52 17.06 -5.61
C PRO A 186 -13.97 16.83 -5.13
N MET A 187 -14.15 15.87 -4.20
CA MET A 187 -15.45 15.45 -3.68
C MET A 187 -15.89 16.25 -2.44
N ILE A 188 -14.97 16.98 -1.81
CA ILE A 188 -15.24 17.84 -0.66
C ILE A 188 -14.82 19.27 -1.01
N GLU A 189 -15.76 20.21 -0.96
CA GLU A 189 -15.56 21.57 -1.44
C GLU A 189 -16.12 22.62 -0.47
N LEU A 190 -15.88 23.89 -0.78
CA LEU A 190 -16.52 25.01 -0.11
C LEU A 190 -17.85 25.30 -0.81
N ILE A 191 -18.93 25.03 -0.13
CA ILE A 191 -20.29 25.33 -0.59
C ILE A 191 -20.79 26.63 0.04
N GLU A 192 -21.73 27.29 -0.61
CA GLU A 192 -22.28 28.61 -0.21
C GLU A 192 -21.23 29.73 -0.28
N ARG A 193 -21.57 30.90 0.20
CA ARG A 193 -20.66 32.06 0.22
C ARG A 193 -20.91 32.98 1.39
N GLY A 194 -19.93 33.83 1.68
CA GLY A 194 -20.00 34.81 2.76
C GLY A 194 -20.19 34.14 4.12
N ALA A 195 -21.12 34.65 4.89
CA ALA A 195 -21.40 34.14 6.25
C ALA A 195 -21.98 32.73 6.27
N LEU A 196 -22.53 32.27 5.15
CA LEU A 196 -23.13 30.92 5.03
C LEU A 196 -22.13 29.88 4.48
N GLN A 197 -20.93 30.32 4.09
CA GLN A 197 -19.93 29.40 3.52
C GLN A 197 -19.62 28.24 4.48
N GLN A 198 -19.59 27.03 3.94
CA GLN A 198 -19.35 25.80 4.67
C GLN A 198 -18.50 24.85 3.82
N VAL A 199 -17.92 23.85 4.48
CA VAL A 199 -17.35 22.67 3.83
C VAL A 199 -18.48 21.64 3.66
N GLY A 200 -18.53 20.96 2.53
CA GLY A 200 -19.49 19.91 2.25
C GLY A 200 -19.15 19.09 1.01
N THR A 201 -19.98 18.10 0.73
CA THR A 201 -19.98 17.28 -0.48
C THR A 201 -21.15 17.67 -1.38
N GLY A 202 -21.14 17.29 -2.64
CA GLY A 202 -22.31 17.38 -3.52
C GLY A 202 -23.50 16.60 -2.94
N GLU A 203 -24.72 17.00 -3.32
CA GLU A 203 -25.93 16.27 -2.90
C GLU A 203 -25.96 14.89 -3.57
N GLY A 204 -26.03 13.83 -2.75
CA GLY A 204 -26.01 12.44 -3.23
C GLY A 204 -24.63 11.86 -3.55
N ASP A 205 -23.55 12.66 -3.46
CA ASP A 205 -22.19 12.21 -3.75
C ASP A 205 -21.44 11.88 -2.46
N PRO A 206 -21.26 10.60 -2.09
CA PRO A 206 -20.48 10.22 -0.92
C PRO A 206 -18.98 10.52 -1.12
N PHE A 207 -18.29 10.82 -0.01
CA PHE A 207 -16.85 11.07 -0.03
C PHE A 207 -16.06 9.75 -0.06
N GLU A 208 -16.01 9.11 -1.23
CA GLU A 208 -15.38 7.80 -1.48
C GLU A 208 -13.96 7.92 -2.04
N SER A 209 -13.14 8.79 -1.48
CA SER A 209 -11.72 8.89 -1.81
C SER A 209 -10.91 7.85 -1.05
N TYR A 210 -10.00 7.15 -1.71
CA TYR A 210 -9.03 6.25 -1.06
C TYR A 210 -8.05 6.95 -0.12
N PHE A 211 -8.13 8.27 -0.03
CA PHE A 211 -7.28 9.12 0.80
C PHE A 211 -8.08 9.97 1.79
N SER A 212 -9.37 9.67 1.99
CA SER A 212 -10.30 10.48 2.78
C SER A 212 -9.81 10.72 4.21
N GLY A 213 -9.15 9.73 4.82
CA GLY A 213 -8.63 9.83 6.18
C GLY A 213 -7.53 10.89 6.38
N ASN A 214 -6.86 11.33 5.32
CA ASN A 214 -5.91 12.45 5.44
C ASN A 214 -6.62 13.76 5.71
N THR A 215 -7.87 13.93 5.28
CA THR A 215 -8.66 15.13 5.59
C THR A 215 -8.95 15.26 7.08
N ILE A 216 -9.08 14.12 7.80
CA ILE A 216 -9.22 14.09 9.26
C ILE A 216 -7.91 14.52 9.93
N GLN A 217 -6.77 14.00 9.45
CA GLN A 217 -5.46 14.30 10.04
C GLN A 217 -5.05 15.75 9.81
N ILE A 218 -5.23 16.27 8.58
CA ILE A 218 -4.83 17.63 8.21
C ILE A 218 -5.78 18.69 8.77
N CYS A 219 -7.00 18.33 9.17
CA CYS A 219 -7.95 19.26 9.76
C CYS A 219 -7.40 19.80 11.09
N PRO A 220 -7.22 21.13 11.22
CA PRO A 220 -6.62 21.71 12.42
C PRO A 220 -7.57 21.72 13.61
N VAL A 221 -8.83 21.35 13.43
CA VAL A 221 -9.88 21.31 14.45
C VAL A 221 -10.64 20.00 14.38
N GLY A 222 -11.60 19.78 15.27
CA GLY A 222 -12.44 18.59 15.30
C GLY A 222 -13.64 18.64 14.35
N ALA A 223 -13.52 19.34 13.20
CA ALA A 223 -14.59 19.40 12.22
C ALA A 223 -14.72 18.11 11.42
N LEU A 224 -13.59 17.52 10.99
CA LEU A 224 -13.56 16.21 10.35
C LEU A 224 -13.05 15.18 11.36
N THR A 225 -13.81 14.11 11.57
CA THR A 225 -13.50 13.05 12.54
C THR A 225 -13.77 11.68 11.94
N SER A 226 -13.06 10.64 12.44
CA SER A 226 -13.29 9.26 12.04
C SER A 226 -14.48 8.67 12.78
N ALA A 227 -15.44 8.10 12.05
CA ALA A 227 -16.59 7.39 12.65
C ALA A 227 -16.12 6.25 13.56
N ALA A 228 -15.09 5.53 13.15
CA ALA A 228 -14.54 4.39 13.88
C ALA A 228 -13.80 4.76 15.18
N TYR A 229 -13.23 5.98 15.24
CA TYR A 229 -12.46 6.45 16.41
C TYR A 229 -13.27 7.36 17.34
N ARG A 230 -14.33 8.01 16.86
CA ARG A 230 -15.12 9.00 17.61
C ARG A 230 -15.46 8.51 19.00
N PHE A 231 -15.16 9.32 20.03
CA PHE A 231 -15.41 9.09 21.46
C PHE A 231 -14.69 7.86 22.06
N ARG A 232 -13.64 7.34 21.44
CA ARG A 232 -12.92 6.13 21.91
C ARG A 232 -11.83 6.44 22.92
N SER A 233 -11.06 7.50 22.72
CA SER A 233 -9.93 7.87 23.57
C SER A 233 -9.61 9.35 23.47
N ARG A 234 -8.93 9.86 24.51
CA ARG A 234 -8.28 11.18 24.46
C ARG A 234 -6.82 11.04 24.05
N PRO A 235 -6.20 12.06 23.42
CA PRO A 235 -4.78 11.99 23.03
C PRO A 235 -3.84 11.66 24.19
N PHE A 236 -4.10 12.18 25.39
CA PHE A 236 -3.27 11.92 26.58
C PHE A 236 -3.45 10.51 27.17
N ASP A 237 -4.47 9.76 26.74
CA ASP A 237 -4.69 8.35 27.12
C ASP A 237 -3.94 7.38 26.18
N LEU A 238 -3.41 7.91 25.06
CA LEU A 238 -2.80 7.11 24.01
C LEU A 238 -1.29 6.98 24.21
N VAL A 239 -0.79 5.81 23.92
CA VAL A 239 0.63 5.59 23.68
C VAL A 239 0.82 5.57 22.16
N SER A 240 1.78 6.37 21.67
CA SER A 240 2.10 6.48 20.25
C SER A 240 3.39 5.74 19.94
N SER A 241 3.36 4.86 18.95
CA SER A 241 4.52 4.09 18.51
C SER A 241 4.77 4.34 17.02
N PRO A 242 6.01 4.68 16.61
CA PRO A 242 6.38 4.66 15.20
C PRO A 242 6.20 3.26 14.61
N SER A 243 5.72 3.18 13.39
CA SER A 243 5.45 1.91 12.70
C SER A 243 5.58 2.07 11.20
N VAL A 244 5.46 0.98 10.46
CA VAL A 244 5.44 0.92 8.99
C VAL A 244 4.16 0.22 8.54
N CYS A 245 3.57 0.70 7.45
CA CYS A 245 2.36 0.11 6.89
C CYS A 245 2.65 -1.27 6.30
N GLU A 246 1.81 -2.25 6.65
CA GLU A 246 1.94 -3.66 6.23
C GLU A 246 1.11 -4.05 5.00
N HIS A 247 0.41 -3.10 4.37
CA HIS A 247 -0.59 -3.45 3.36
C HIS A 247 -0.06 -3.56 1.94
N CYS A 248 0.87 -2.68 1.55
CA CYS A 248 1.47 -2.71 0.22
C CYS A 248 2.98 -2.43 0.28
N SER A 249 3.64 -2.60 -0.84
CA SER A 249 5.08 -2.37 -0.98
C SER A 249 5.52 -0.90 -0.85
N GLY A 250 4.60 0.03 -0.63
CA GLY A 250 4.90 1.45 -0.50
C GLY A 250 5.83 1.80 0.66
N GLY A 251 5.77 1.05 1.77
CA GLY A 251 6.63 1.25 2.93
C GLY A 251 6.35 2.55 3.70
N CYS A 252 5.13 3.04 3.67
CA CYS A 252 4.73 4.29 4.33
C CYS A 252 5.02 4.29 5.82
N ALA A 253 5.65 5.36 6.31
CA ALA A 253 5.80 5.62 7.73
C ALA A 253 4.44 5.92 8.37
N THR A 254 4.16 5.27 9.49
CA THR A 254 2.91 5.44 10.24
C THR A 254 3.19 5.63 11.71
N ARG A 255 2.23 6.23 12.40
CA ARG A 255 2.16 6.28 13.85
C ARG A 255 0.95 5.47 14.29
N THR A 256 1.20 4.44 15.09
CA THR A 256 0.17 3.61 15.70
C THR A 256 -0.12 4.11 17.09
N ASP A 257 -1.33 4.66 17.30
CA ASP A 257 -1.82 5.10 18.61
C ASP A 257 -2.65 3.98 19.25
N HIS A 258 -2.25 3.56 20.45
CA HIS A 258 -2.87 2.44 21.15
C HIS A 258 -3.18 2.74 22.60
N ARG A 259 -4.11 1.97 23.18
CA ARG A 259 -4.51 2.05 24.59
C ARG A 259 -4.91 0.68 25.10
N ARG A 260 -4.40 0.27 26.27
CA ARG A 260 -4.77 -1.00 26.93
C ARG A 260 -4.69 -2.21 25.97
N GLY A 261 -3.57 -2.37 25.27
CA GLY A 261 -3.32 -3.50 24.37
C GLY A 261 -4.16 -3.49 23.07
N LYS A 262 -4.82 -2.37 22.71
CA LYS A 262 -5.59 -2.24 21.46
C LYS A 262 -5.15 -1.04 20.67
N VAL A 263 -4.97 -1.23 19.37
CA VAL A 263 -4.78 -0.12 18.42
C VAL A 263 -6.09 0.66 18.33
N MET A 264 -6.01 1.96 18.55
CA MET A 264 -7.15 2.86 18.52
C MET A 264 -7.27 3.61 17.19
N ARG A 265 -6.12 4.06 16.65
CA ARG A 265 -6.02 4.72 15.34
C ARG A 265 -4.61 4.62 14.79
N ARG A 266 -4.50 4.79 13.47
CA ARG A 266 -3.23 5.02 12.77
C ARG A 266 -3.24 6.38 12.09
N LEU A 267 -2.09 7.04 12.11
CA LEU A 267 -1.86 8.31 11.43
C LEU A 267 -0.67 8.16 10.49
N ALA A 268 -0.62 8.97 9.44
CA ALA A 268 0.61 9.12 8.67
C ALA A 268 1.68 9.73 9.57
N ALA A 269 2.88 9.21 9.51
CA ALA A 269 4.07 9.86 10.02
C ALA A 269 4.77 10.59 8.89
N GLU A 270 5.51 11.62 9.23
CA GLU A 270 6.28 12.40 8.27
C GLU A 270 7.47 11.60 7.77
N ASP A 271 7.55 11.44 6.45
CA ASP A 271 8.70 10.86 5.75
C ASP A 271 8.81 11.48 4.35
N PRO A 272 9.60 12.55 4.17
CA PRO A 272 9.70 13.27 2.91
C PRO A 272 10.14 12.41 1.73
N GLU A 273 10.93 11.38 2.00
CA GLU A 273 11.45 10.50 0.94
C GLU A 273 10.45 9.42 0.50
N VAL A 274 9.49 9.02 1.35
CA VAL A 274 8.55 7.94 1.06
C VAL A 274 7.13 8.46 0.88
N ASN A 275 6.44 8.77 1.95
CA ASN A 275 5.00 9.10 1.93
C ASN A 275 4.69 10.56 2.28
N GLU A 276 5.72 11.42 2.42
CA GLU A 276 5.55 12.80 2.90
C GLU A 276 4.78 12.81 4.23
N GLU A 277 3.51 13.19 4.22
CA GLU A 277 2.60 13.15 5.37
C GLU A 277 1.30 12.40 5.06
N TRP A 278 1.29 11.61 3.96
CA TRP A 278 0.07 11.01 3.42
C TRP A 278 0.08 9.48 3.49
N ILE A 279 -1.07 8.88 3.78
CA ILE A 279 -1.30 7.44 3.61
C ILE A 279 -2.69 7.19 3.06
N CYS A 280 -2.88 6.07 2.37
CA CYS A 280 -4.20 5.66 1.91
C CYS A 280 -5.09 5.18 3.08
N ASP A 281 -6.39 5.13 2.85
CA ASP A 281 -7.37 4.74 3.86
C ASP A 281 -7.21 3.28 4.30
N LYS A 282 -6.77 2.39 3.41
CA LYS A 282 -6.37 1.03 3.79
C LYS A 282 -5.24 1.03 4.82
N GLY A 283 -4.18 1.80 4.60
CA GLY A 283 -3.06 1.92 5.55
C GLY A 283 -3.48 2.53 6.89
N ARG A 284 -4.44 3.45 6.85
CA ARG A 284 -4.92 4.18 8.02
C ARG A 284 -5.89 3.38 8.88
N PHE A 285 -6.83 2.68 8.26
CA PHE A 285 -7.99 2.11 8.97
C PHE A 285 -7.96 0.59 9.04
N ALA A 286 -7.30 -0.11 8.11
CA ALA A 286 -7.30 -1.57 8.06
C ALA A 286 -6.34 -2.20 9.09
N PHE A 287 -6.55 -1.99 10.36
CA PHE A 287 -5.80 -2.64 11.46
C PHE A 287 -6.68 -3.53 12.35
N ARG A 288 -8.00 -3.52 12.14
CA ARG A 288 -8.95 -4.25 13.00
C ARG A 288 -8.93 -5.76 12.79
N TYR A 289 -8.40 -6.24 11.68
CA TYR A 289 -8.25 -7.68 11.41
C TYR A 289 -7.50 -8.41 12.52
N ALA A 290 -6.48 -7.76 13.11
CA ALA A 290 -5.67 -8.31 14.19
C ALA A 290 -6.37 -8.30 15.56
N GLN A 291 -7.53 -7.66 15.67
CA GLN A 291 -8.27 -7.44 16.94
C GLN A 291 -9.65 -8.09 16.93
N GLN A 292 -9.94 -8.94 15.95
CA GLN A 292 -11.18 -9.68 15.87
C GLN A 292 -11.29 -10.71 17.01
N ARG A 293 -12.51 -11.14 17.33
CA ARG A 293 -12.77 -12.07 18.43
C ARG A 293 -12.25 -13.48 18.17
N ASP A 294 -12.15 -13.85 16.90
CA ASP A 294 -11.65 -15.15 16.42
C ASP A 294 -10.13 -15.22 16.27
N ARG A 295 -9.42 -14.24 16.86
CA ARG A 295 -7.96 -14.22 16.88
C ARG A 295 -7.42 -15.48 17.56
N LEU A 296 -6.55 -16.22 16.86
CA LEU A 296 -5.85 -17.37 17.42
C LEU A 296 -4.81 -16.91 18.45
N ASP A 297 -4.85 -17.49 19.65
CA ASP A 297 -3.93 -17.20 20.75
C ASP A 297 -3.38 -18.48 21.41
N THR A 298 -3.93 -19.63 21.04
CA THR A 298 -3.56 -20.97 21.54
C THR A 298 -3.37 -21.89 20.33
N PRO A 299 -2.32 -22.73 20.31
CA PRO A 299 -2.18 -23.76 19.28
C PRO A 299 -3.38 -24.68 19.23
N LEU A 300 -3.69 -25.17 18.03
CA LEU A 300 -4.73 -26.18 17.82
C LEU A 300 -4.11 -27.43 17.20
N VAL A 301 -4.60 -28.58 17.59
CA VAL A 301 -4.20 -29.91 17.06
C VAL A 301 -5.44 -30.69 16.68
N ARG A 302 -5.37 -31.40 15.56
CA ARG A 302 -6.46 -32.27 15.10
C ARG A 302 -6.47 -33.55 15.91
N ASN A 303 -7.61 -33.86 16.53
CA ASN A 303 -7.82 -35.11 17.29
C ASN A 303 -8.19 -36.26 16.36
N ALA A 304 -8.36 -37.45 16.93
CA ALA A 304 -8.69 -38.68 16.19
C ALA A 304 -10.09 -38.62 15.52
N GLU A 305 -10.96 -37.78 16.02
CA GLU A 305 -12.32 -37.55 15.49
C GLU A 305 -12.32 -36.54 14.31
N GLY A 306 -11.17 -35.92 14.01
CA GLY A 306 -11.01 -34.95 12.94
C GLY A 306 -11.31 -33.51 13.35
N GLU A 307 -11.50 -33.22 14.65
CA GLU A 307 -11.79 -31.90 15.18
C GLU A 307 -10.49 -31.20 15.63
N LEU A 308 -10.43 -29.87 15.47
CA LEU A 308 -9.32 -29.04 15.98
C LEU A 308 -9.58 -28.67 17.44
N GLU A 309 -8.69 -29.07 18.33
CA GLU A 309 -8.77 -28.80 19.77
C GLU A 309 -7.59 -27.95 20.24
N PRO A 310 -7.80 -27.10 21.25
CA PRO A 310 -6.72 -26.35 21.89
C PRO A 310 -5.68 -27.28 22.51
N ALA A 311 -4.42 -27.05 22.20
CA ALA A 311 -3.28 -27.80 22.74
C ALA A 311 -2.25 -26.89 23.38
N SER A 312 -1.40 -27.46 24.24
CA SER A 312 -0.25 -26.72 24.75
C SER A 312 0.82 -26.54 23.65
N TRP A 313 1.64 -25.47 23.77
CA TRP A 313 2.76 -25.25 22.83
C TRP A 313 3.70 -26.47 22.72
N PRO A 314 4.17 -27.11 23.83
CA PRO A 314 5.01 -28.30 23.72
C PRO A 314 4.36 -29.45 22.96
N GLU A 315 3.08 -29.70 23.20
CA GLU A 315 2.32 -30.77 22.52
C GLU A 315 2.16 -30.48 21.02
N ALA A 316 1.69 -29.29 20.66
CA ALA A 316 1.52 -28.90 19.27
C ALA A 316 2.85 -28.93 18.49
N LEU A 317 3.93 -28.41 19.10
CA LEU A 317 5.26 -28.44 18.49
C LEU A 317 5.79 -29.87 18.33
N GLN A 318 5.56 -30.77 19.27
CA GLN A 318 5.98 -32.13 19.17
C GLN A 318 5.24 -32.88 18.05
N ILE A 319 3.93 -32.70 17.91
CA ILE A 319 3.15 -33.29 16.84
C ILE A 319 3.58 -32.74 15.48
N ALA A 320 3.73 -31.41 15.36
CA ALA A 320 4.21 -30.79 14.15
C ALA A 320 5.62 -31.29 13.76
N ALA A 321 6.53 -31.39 14.73
CA ALA A 321 7.88 -31.91 14.51
C ALA A 321 7.90 -33.35 13.99
N GLN A 322 7.09 -34.23 14.59
CA GLN A 322 7.00 -35.65 14.16
C GLN A 322 6.51 -35.77 12.73
N GLY A 323 5.42 -35.05 12.36
CA GLY A 323 4.86 -35.09 11.00
C GLY A 323 5.82 -34.54 9.95
N LEU A 324 6.48 -33.41 10.26
CA LEU A 324 7.46 -32.81 9.35
C LEU A 324 8.74 -33.62 9.21
N LEU A 325 9.24 -34.23 10.27
CA LEU A 325 10.40 -35.15 10.22
C LEU A 325 10.09 -36.39 9.38
N ALA A 326 8.91 -36.99 9.51
CA ALA A 326 8.47 -38.11 8.70
C ALA A 326 8.40 -37.78 7.20
N SER A 327 8.19 -36.50 6.88
CA SER A 327 8.06 -35.99 5.53
C SER A 327 9.28 -35.22 5.04
N ARG A 328 10.40 -35.28 5.73
CA ARG A 328 11.63 -34.57 5.39
C ARG A 328 12.07 -34.87 3.95
N GLY A 329 12.45 -33.83 3.18
CA GLY A 329 12.75 -33.90 1.74
C GLY A 329 11.51 -33.98 0.83
N ARG A 330 10.27 -34.06 1.41
CA ARG A 330 8.99 -34.18 0.69
C ARG A 330 7.95 -33.22 1.29
N THR A 331 8.41 -32.08 1.79
CA THR A 331 7.57 -31.01 2.36
C THR A 331 7.67 -29.78 1.51
N GLY A 332 6.52 -29.17 1.16
CA GLY A 332 6.45 -27.84 0.51
C GLY A 332 6.18 -26.75 1.54
N VAL A 333 6.75 -25.56 1.31
CA VAL A 333 6.57 -24.39 2.16
C VAL A 333 5.94 -23.27 1.34
N LEU A 334 4.73 -22.85 1.72
CA LEU A 334 4.01 -21.75 1.09
C LEU A 334 3.87 -20.60 2.08
N THR A 335 4.33 -19.42 1.70
CA THR A 335 4.18 -18.23 2.53
C THR A 335 3.43 -17.14 1.79
N GLY A 336 2.67 -16.32 2.54
CA GLY A 336 2.07 -15.10 1.98
C GLY A 336 3.11 -14.01 1.78
N GLY A 337 2.86 -13.10 0.85
CA GLY A 337 3.75 -11.97 0.54
C GLY A 337 3.72 -10.81 1.57
N ARG A 338 3.40 -11.07 2.85
CA ARG A 338 3.26 -10.05 3.90
C ARG A 338 4.19 -10.26 5.09
N LEU A 339 5.13 -11.20 4.99
CA LEU A 339 6.09 -11.48 6.05
C LEU A 339 7.11 -10.35 6.19
N THR A 340 7.59 -10.12 7.39
CA THR A 340 8.79 -9.31 7.60
C THR A 340 10.01 -9.98 6.96
N VAL A 341 11.07 -9.23 6.74
CA VAL A 341 12.35 -9.77 6.23
C VAL A 341 12.84 -10.90 7.13
N GLU A 342 12.77 -10.69 8.44
CA GLU A 342 13.24 -11.66 9.43
C GLU A 342 12.41 -12.94 9.44
N ASP A 343 11.09 -12.81 9.32
CA ASP A 343 10.21 -13.99 9.25
C ASP A 343 10.41 -14.75 7.93
N ALA A 344 10.46 -14.05 6.80
CA ALA A 344 10.73 -14.67 5.50
C ALA A 344 12.10 -15.37 5.46
N TYR A 345 13.12 -14.79 6.09
CA TYR A 345 14.43 -15.40 6.26
C TYR A 345 14.36 -16.70 7.08
N ALA A 346 13.60 -16.65 8.17
CA ALA A 346 13.43 -17.85 9.02
C ALA A 346 12.77 -19.00 8.25
N TYR A 347 11.72 -18.71 7.44
CA TYR A 347 11.12 -19.72 6.54
C TYR A 347 12.12 -20.22 5.50
N SER A 348 12.88 -19.33 4.88
CA SER A 348 13.91 -19.67 3.91
C SER A 348 14.96 -20.63 4.50
N LYS A 349 15.45 -20.35 5.71
CA LYS A 349 16.40 -21.19 6.42
C LYS A 349 15.77 -22.49 6.91
N PHE A 350 14.58 -22.44 7.48
CA PHE A 350 13.86 -23.61 8.00
C PHE A 350 13.59 -24.64 6.89
N ALA A 351 13.12 -24.20 5.72
CA ALA A 351 12.89 -25.08 4.57
C ALA A 351 14.14 -25.88 4.20
N ARG A 352 15.30 -25.23 4.16
CA ARG A 352 16.53 -25.84 3.70
C ARG A 352 17.27 -26.64 4.76
N VAL A 353 17.24 -26.18 6.02
CA VAL A 353 17.99 -26.82 7.12
C VAL A 353 17.15 -27.89 7.81
N ALA A 354 15.90 -27.58 8.18
CA ALA A 354 15.05 -28.51 8.90
C ALA A 354 14.31 -29.48 7.96
N LEU A 355 13.78 -29.00 6.85
CA LEU A 355 12.97 -29.79 5.93
C LEU A 355 13.76 -30.39 4.77
N ASP A 356 15.00 -29.99 4.55
CA ASP A 356 15.88 -30.42 3.45
C ASP A 356 15.23 -30.24 2.05
N THR A 357 14.65 -29.05 1.80
CA THR A 357 13.97 -28.79 0.54
C THR A 357 14.21 -27.36 0.04
N ASN A 358 14.20 -27.17 -1.28
CA ASN A 358 14.08 -25.86 -1.94
C ASN A 358 12.63 -25.56 -2.37
N ASP A 359 11.66 -26.40 -2.04
CA ASP A 359 10.25 -26.21 -2.32
C ASP A 359 9.68 -25.16 -1.37
N ILE A 360 10.02 -23.90 -1.60
CA ILE A 360 9.53 -22.72 -0.86
C ILE A 360 9.23 -21.59 -1.84
N ASP A 361 8.06 -20.99 -1.71
CA ASP A 361 7.67 -19.83 -2.51
C ASP A 361 6.77 -18.88 -1.72
N PHE A 362 7.07 -17.58 -1.80
CA PHE A 362 6.25 -16.52 -1.20
C PHE A 362 5.14 -16.03 -2.13
N ARG A 363 5.18 -16.39 -3.42
CA ARG A 363 4.28 -15.87 -4.46
C ARG A 363 2.92 -16.60 -4.42
N ALA A 364 2.24 -16.50 -3.27
CA ALA A 364 0.86 -17.00 -3.10
C ALA A 364 -0.13 -16.14 -3.91
N ARG A 365 0.05 -16.10 -5.24
CA ARG A 365 -0.69 -15.35 -6.25
C ARG A 365 -0.37 -15.89 -7.64
N VAL A 366 -1.00 -15.33 -8.67
CA VAL A 366 -0.59 -15.62 -10.05
C VAL A 366 0.87 -15.24 -10.25
N HIS A 367 1.68 -16.13 -10.78
CA HIS A 367 3.12 -16.04 -10.98
C HIS A 367 3.56 -16.89 -12.18
N SER A 368 4.84 -16.80 -12.55
CA SER A 368 5.43 -17.63 -13.60
C SER A 368 6.89 -18.00 -13.28
N GLY A 369 7.44 -18.94 -14.04
CA GLY A 369 8.88 -19.23 -14.04
C GLY A 369 9.70 -18.04 -14.51
N GLU A 370 9.24 -17.35 -15.57
CA GLU A 370 9.83 -16.09 -16.07
C GLU A 370 9.98 -15.05 -14.98
N GLU A 371 8.96 -14.88 -14.11
CA GLU A 371 9.05 -13.98 -12.97
C GLU A 371 10.13 -14.40 -11.98
N ALA A 372 10.28 -15.71 -11.71
CA ALA A 372 11.33 -16.17 -10.81
C ALA A 372 12.72 -15.81 -11.34
N ASP A 373 12.96 -15.99 -12.63
CA ASP A 373 14.21 -15.64 -13.29
C ASP A 373 14.44 -14.13 -13.32
N PHE A 374 13.39 -13.34 -13.62
CA PHE A 374 13.42 -11.90 -13.56
C PHE A 374 13.78 -11.38 -12.16
N LEU A 375 13.12 -11.89 -11.12
CA LEU A 375 13.38 -11.50 -9.73
C LEU A 375 14.81 -11.85 -9.32
N ALA A 376 15.28 -13.04 -9.73
CA ALA A 376 16.65 -13.49 -9.45
C ALA A 376 17.71 -12.66 -10.16
N ALA A 377 17.49 -12.32 -11.44
CA ALA A 377 18.48 -11.61 -12.25
C ALA A 377 18.47 -10.09 -12.03
N ARG A 378 17.31 -9.48 -11.74
CA ARG A 378 17.14 -8.02 -11.77
C ARG A 378 16.82 -7.40 -10.41
N ILE A 379 16.32 -8.17 -9.45
CA ILE A 379 15.80 -7.63 -8.19
C ILE A 379 16.61 -8.09 -6.99
N ALA A 380 16.89 -9.40 -6.88
CA ALA A 380 17.58 -9.99 -5.73
C ALA A 380 19.02 -9.48 -5.60
N GLY A 381 19.43 -9.16 -4.36
CA GLY A 381 20.77 -8.67 -4.05
C GLY A 381 21.04 -7.22 -4.52
N ARG A 382 20.05 -6.56 -5.11
CA ARG A 382 20.14 -5.19 -5.57
C ARG A 382 19.34 -4.27 -4.64
N GLY A 383 19.86 -4.02 -3.46
CA GLY A 383 19.34 -2.99 -2.58
C GLY A 383 19.42 -1.61 -3.22
N ARG A 384 18.73 -0.64 -2.63
CA ARG A 384 18.60 0.73 -3.11
C ARG A 384 19.91 1.38 -3.60
N ASP A 385 21.03 1.09 -2.97
CA ASP A 385 22.28 1.85 -3.15
C ASP A 385 23.49 0.99 -3.58
N LEU A 386 23.30 -0.30 -3.94
CA LEU A 386 24.44 -1.16 -4.26
C LEU A 386 25.21 -0.72 -5.51
N ASP A 387 24.59 0.02 -6.42
CA ASP A 387 25.23 0.54 -7.64
C ASP A 387 24.76 1.95 -8.07
N GLY A 388 23.93 2.62 -7.24
CA GLY A 388 23.34 3.92 -7.57
C GLY A 388 22.30 3.90 -8.71
N SER A 389 21.97 2.73 -9.27
CA SER A 389 21.00 2.59 -10.36
C SER A 389 19.54 2.47 -9.88
N GLY A 390 19.33 2.32 -8.57
CA GLY A 390 18.01 2.14 -7.97
C GLY A 390 17.07 3.32 -8.25
N VAL A 391 15.83 3.01 -8.63
CA VAL A 391 14.75 4.00 -8.74
C VAL A 391 14.16 4.23 -7.35
N THR A 392 14.19 5.47 -6.87
CA THR A 392 13.56 5.89 -5.60
C THR A 392 12.25 6.63 -5.87
N TYR A 393 11.44 6.88 -4.84
CA TYR A 393 10.27 7.78 -4.94
C TYR A 393 10.65 9.15 -5.51
N THR A 394 11.76 9.71 -5.06
CA THR A 394 12.27 11.00 -5.56
C THR A 394 12.72 10.89 -7.02
N ALA A 395 13.36 9.79 -7.40
CA ALA A 395 13.76 9.55 -8.78
C ALA A 395 12.56 9.36 -9.70
N LEU A 396 11.54 8.64 -9.23
CA LEU A 396 10.27 8.46 -9.94
C LEU A 396 9.53 9.79 -10.12
N GLU A 397 9.48 10.64 -9.10
CA GLU A 397 8.87 11.98 -9.15
C GLU A 397 9.59 12.91 -10.13
N LYS A 398 10.91 12.78 -10.28
CA LYS A 398 11.74 13.58 -11.19
C LYS A 398 11.84 13.01 -12.60
N ALA A 399 11.37 11.79 -12.83
CA ALA A 399 11.44 11.14 -14.14
C ALA A 399 10.66 11.96 -15.18
N PRO A 400 11.20 12.19 -16.39
CA PRO A 400 10.49 12.93 -17.44
C PRO A 400 9.28 12.15 -17.99
N ALA A 401 9.38 10.82 -17.96
CA ALA A 401 8.31 9.91 -18.36
C ALA A 401 8.32 8.64 -17.55
N VAL A 402 7.12 8.08 -17.32
CA VAL A 402 6.91 6.79 -16.62
C VAL A 402 5.96 5.95 -17.46
N LEU A 403 6.33 4.70 -17.75
CA LEU A 403 5.46 3.69 -18.34
C LEU A 403 5.04 2.69 -17.27
N LEU A 404 3.74 2.52 -17.05
CA LEU A 404 3.16 1.53 -16.15
C LEU A 404 2.75 0.29 -16.97
N VAL A 405 3.22 -0.90 -16.54
CA VAL A 405 2.92 -2.17 -17.24
C VAL A 405 2.49 -3.21 -16.23
N GLY A 406 1.28 -3.76 -16.38
CA GLY A 406 0.72 -4.70 -15.42
C GLY A 406 0.60 -4.11 -14.00
N PHE A 407 0.46 -2.79 -13.88
CA PHE A 407 0.46 -2.06 -12.64
C PHE A 407 -0.55 -0.90 -12.65
N GLU A 408 -1.42 -0.86 -11.65
CA GLU A 408 -2.34 0.24 -11.40
C GLU A 408 -1.97 0.96 -10.10
N ALA A 409 -1.39 2.14 -10.24
CA ALA A 409 -0.71 2.79 -9.12
C ALA A 409 -1.66 3.15 -7.95
N GLU A 410 -2.87 3.62 -8.21
CA GLU A 410 -3.82 4.01 -7.16
C GLU A 410 -4.31 2.81 -6.35
N GLU A 411 -4.56 1.67 -7.02
CA GLU A 411 -5.13 0.47 -6.42
C GLU A 411 -4.06 -0.41 -5.74
N GLU A 412 -2.87 -0.51 -6.34
CA GLU A 412 -1.84 -1.47 -5.93
C GLU A 412 -0.74 -0.85 -5.04
N ALA A 413 -0.38 0.42 -5.28
CA ALA A 413 0.60 1.17 -4.49
C ALA A 413 0.26 2.66 -4.37
N PRO A 414 -0.75 3.05 -3.58
CA PRO A 414 -1.27 4.41 -3.53
C PRO A 414 -0.22 5.51 -3.25
N GLY A 415 0.87 5.18 -2.53
CA GLY A 415 1.98 6.11 -2.33
C GLY A 415 2.69 6.48 -3.63
N VAL A 416 2.84 5.51 -4.55
CA VAL A 416 3.39 5.72 -5.89
C VAL A 416 2.45 6.61 -6.71
N PHE A 417 1.15 6.33 -6.67
CA PHE A 417 0.15 7.18 -7.33
C PHE A 417 0.25 8.65 -6.90
N LEU A 418 0.35 8.93 -5.59
CA LEU A 418 0.46 10.32 -5.11
C LEU A 418 1.72 11.02 -5.64
N ARG A 419 2.83 10.29 -5.80
CA ARG A 419 4.07 10.84 -6.39
C ARG A 419 3.93 11.11 -7.89
N LEU A 420 3.31 10.20 -8.64
CA LEU A 420 3.04 10.41 -10.08
C LEU A 420 2.12 11.61 -10.29
N ARG A 421 1.04 11.70 -9.52
CA ARG A 421 0.14 12.85 -9.59
C ARG A 421 0.84 14.16 -9.25
N LYS A 422 1.65 14.19 -8.19
CA LYS A 422 2.45 15.36 -7.80
C LYS A 422 3.42 15.75 -8.92
N ALA A 423 4.12 14.77 -9.50
CA ALA A 423 5.07 14.98 -10.60
C ALA A 423 4.39 15.56 -11.85
N TRP A 424 3.23 15.04 -12.22
CA TRP A 424 2.42 15.61 -13.30
C TRP A 424 2.03 17.06 -13.01
N ARG A 425 1.46 17.34 -11.83
CA ARG A 425 0.99 18.70 -11.48
C ARG A 425 2.11 19.73 -11.35
N LYS A 426 3.25 19.34 -10.81
CA LYS A 426 4.36 20.29 -10.50
C LYS A 426 5.40 20.35 -11.60
N HIS A 427 5.61 19.28 -12.35
CA HIS A 427 6.73 19.14 -13.29
C HIS A 427 6.30 18.76 -14.71
N GLY A 428 5.00 18.51 -14.95
CA GLY A 428 4.51 18.09 -16.26
C GLY A 428 5.01 16.69 -16.69
N GLN A 429 5.31 15.81 -15.72
CA GLN A 429 5.71 14.44 -15.99
C GLN A 429 4.67 13.74 -16.87
N ARG A 430 5.13 12.98 -17.86
CA ARG A 430 4.28 12.18 -18.73
C ARG A 430 4.18 10.76 -18.19
N THR A 431 2.98 10.34 -17.84
CA THR A 431 2.70 8.96 -17.40
C THR A 431 1.93 8.24 -18.50
N PHE A 432 2.39 7.06 -18.89
CA PHE A 432 1.73 6.16 -19.85
C PHE A 432 1.37 4.86 -19.14
N SER A 433 0.28 4.22 -19.55
CA SER A 433 -0.11 2.91 -18.99
C SER A 433 -0.53 1.96 -20.10
N LEU A 434 0.10 0.78 -20.16
CA LEU A 434 -0.40 -0.36 -20.92
C LEU A 434 -1.51 -1.03 -20.10
N ALA A 435 -2.76 -0.78 -20.47
CA ALA A 435 -3.93 -1.27 -19.75
C ALA A 435 -5.11 -1.44 -20.71
N THR A 436 -6.15 -2.13 -20.26
CA THR A 436 -7.37 -2.33 -21.07
C THR A 436 -8.20 -1.07 -21.22
N HIS A 437 -8.20 -0.19 -20.25
CA HIS A 437 -8.98 1.07 -20.23
C HIS A 437 -8.30 2.11 -19.33
N ALA A 438 -8.69 3.37 -19.52
CA ALA A 438 -8.25 4.45 -18.63
C ALA A 438 -8.89 4.26 -17.23
N THR A 439 -8.03 4.09 -16.23
CA THR A 439 -8.46 3.98 -14.83
C THR A 439 -8.57 5.36 -14.20
N ARG A 440 -9.34 5.48 -13.11
CA ARG A 440 -9.41 6.72 -12.32
C ARG A 440 -8.02 7.21 -11.89
N GLY A 441 -7.16 6.28 -11.45
CA GLY A 441 -5.80 6.59 -11.03
C GLY A 441 -4.97 7.18 -12.15
N LEU A 442 -5.05 6.60 -13.36
CA LEU A 442 -4.35 7.10 -14.54
C LEU A 442 -4.83 8.51 -14.92
N GLU A 443 -6.14 8.72 -14.99
CA GLU A 443 -6.74 10.04 -15.29
C GLU A 443 -6.33 11.10 -14.27
N LYS A 444 -6.41 10.80 -12.98
CA LYS A 444 -6.01 11.69 -11.90
C LYS A 444 -4.51 12.04 -11.92
N ALA A 445 -3.68 11.13 -12.41
CA ALA A 445 -2.26 11.36 -12.62
C ALA A 445 -1.95 12.10 -13.95
N GLY A 446 -2.98 12.50 -14.73
CA GLY A 446 -2.81 13.12 -16.03
C GLY A 446 -2.14 12.19 -17.05
N GLY A 447 -2.33 10.88 -16.89
CA GLY A 447 -1.68 9.86 -17.70
C GLY A 447 -2.41 9.56 -19.00
N THR A 448 -1.70 8.94 -19.94
CA THR A 448 -2.17 8.52 -21.25
C THR A 448 -2.30 7.01 -21.31
N LEU A 449 -3.45 6.53 -21.75
CA LEU A 449 -3.70 5.10 -21.98
C LEU A 449 -3.02 4.65 -23.28
N LEU A 450 -2.30 3.54 -23.24
CA LEU A 450 -1.93 2.73 -24.41
C LEU A 450 -2.79 1.46 -24.34
N PRO A 451 -3.88 1.37 -25.13
CA PRO A 451 -4.88 0.32 -24.96
C PRO A 451 -4.29 -1.04 -25.34
N ALA A 452 -4.22 -1.94 -24.38
CA ALA A 452 -3.67 -3.28 -24.53
C ALA A 452 -4.70 -4.33 -24.10
N ALA A 453 -5.04 -5.24 -24.97
CA ALA A 453 -5.79 -6.46 -24.59
C ALA A 453 -4.85 -7.38 -23.77
N PRO A 454 -5.39 -8.19 -22.82
CA PRO A 454 -4.53 -9.10 -22.06
C PRO A 454 -3.73 -10.04 -22.97
N GLY A 455 -2.42 -10.07 -22.74
CA GLY A 455 -1.46 -10.85 -23.53
C GLY A 455 -0.75 -10.07 -24.65
N THR A 456 -1.25 -8.88 -25.05
CA THR A 456 -0.63 -8.05 -26.08
C THR A 456 0.48 -7.13 -25.53
N GLU A 457 0.71 -7.13 -24.23
CA GLU A 457 1.70 -6.28 -23.57
C GLU A 457 3.12 -6.53 -24.11
N THR A 458 3.43 -7.76 -24.48
CA THR A 458 4.73 -8.11 -25.07
C THR A 458 4.93 -7.43 -26.43
N GLU A 459 3.92 -7.45 -27.30
CA GLU A 459 3.94 -6.80 -28.62
C GLU A 459 4.09 -5.28 -28.48
N TRP A 460 3.35 -4.67 -27.54
CA TRP A 460 3.45 -3.25 -27.23
C TRP A 460 4.86 -2.87 -26.77
N LEU A 461 5.44 -3.65 -25.84
CA LEU A 461 6.78 -3.40 -25.33
C LEU A 461 7.84 -3.51 -26.42
N ASP A 462 7.75 -4.50 -27.31
CA ASP A 462 8.66 -4.64 -28.44
C ASP A 462 8.51 -3.50 -29.46
N ALA A 463 7.29 -3.03 -29.71
CA ALA A 463 7.03 -1.87 -30.55
C ALA A 463 7.61 -0.58 -29.93
N LEU A 464 7.45 -0.37 -28.62
CA LEU A 464 8.04 0.76 -27.88
C LEU A 464 9.58 0.71 -27.92
N ALA A 465 10.17 -0.49 -27.81
CA ALA A 465 11.62 -0.69 -27.89
C ALA A 465 12.17 -0.28 -29.26
N SER A 466 11.54 -0.73 -30.34
CA SER A 466 11.95 -0.43 -31.70
C SER A 466 11.54 0.97 -32.18
N GLY A 467 10.40 1.48 -31.68
CA GLY A 467 9.74 2.69 -32.18
C GLY A 467 9.06 2.50 -33.54
N ALA A 468 9.05 1.28 -34.08
CA ALA A 468 8.52 1.00 -35.41
C ALA A 468 7.02 0.69 -35.35
N GLY A 469 6.26 1.20 -36.32
CA GLY A 469 4.83 0.91 -36.47
C GLY A 469 3.92 1.59 -35.44
N LEU A 470 4.44 2.49 -34.64
CA LEU A 470 3.67 3.25 -33.66
C LEU A 470 3.26 4.61 -34.23
N GLU A 471 2.02 4.99 -33.95
CA GLU A 471 1.45 6.30 -34.27
C GLU A 471 0.84 6.93 -33.00
N GLY A 472 0.54 8.22 -33.01
CA GLY A 472 -0.16 8.93 -31.94
C GLY A 472 0.53 8.80 -30.59
N ASP A 473 -0.22 8.35 -29.60
CA ASP A 473 0.27 8.22 -28.20
C ASP A 473 1.35 7.15 -28.05
N GLY A 474 1.30 6.10 -28.87
CA GLY A 474 2.34 5.06 -28.90
C GLY A 474 3.69 5.61 -29.34
N ALA A 475 3.73 6.40 -30.41
CA ALA A 475 4.95 7.06 -30.89
C ALA A 475 5.47 8.07 -29.85
N THR A 476 4.57 8.83 -29.23
CA THR A 476 4.88 9.78 -28.15
C THR A 476 5.49 9.06 -26.93
N ALA A 477 4.94 7.93 -26.53
CA ALA A 477 5.47 7.11 -25.45
C ALA A 477 6.86 6.55 -25.77
N ALA A 478 7.06 6.03 -26.99
CA ALA A 478 8.34 5.50 -27.43
C ALA A 478 9.44 6.56 -27.44
N GLU A 479 9.14 7.79 -27.85
CA GLU A 479 10.05 8.93 -27.77
C GLU A 479 10.34 9.31 -26.31
N ALA A 480 9.29 9.41 -25.49
CA ALA A 480 9.42 9.83 -24.10
C ALA A 480 10.27 8.87 -23.26
N LEU A 481 10.21 7.57 -23.54
CA LEU A 481 10.99 6.54 -22.84
C LEU A 481 12.50 6.62 -23.15
N ARG A 482 12.90 7.30 -24.21
CA ARG A 482 14.32 7.53 -24.56
C ARG A 482 14.92 8.75 -23.85
N ALA A 483 14.11 9.52 -23.14
CA ALA A 483 14.60 10.62 -22.32
C ALA A 483 15.40 10.09 -21.14
N GLU A 484 16.54 10.76 -20.83
CA GLU A 484 17.37 10.39 -19.68
C GLU A 484 16.56 10.42 -18.38
N GLY A 485 16.61 9.35 -17.61
CA GLY A 485 15.89 9.19 -16.35
C GLY A 485 14.45 8.69 -16.49
N ALA A 486 13.97 8.38 -17.69
CA ALA A 486 12.68 7.72 -17.88
C ALA A 486 12.61 6.37 -17.15
N VAL A 487 11.41 5.96 -16.74
CA VAL A 487 11.19 4.77 -15.92
C VAL A 487 10.13 3.87 -16.54
N ILE A 488 10.39 2.56 -16.54
CA ILE A 488 9.40 1.51 -16.81
C ILE A 488 9.10 0.83 -15.47
N ALA A 489 7.87 0.98 -14.99
CA ALA A 489 7.40 0.38 -13.75
C ALA A 489 6.53 -0.84 -14.05
N VAL A 490 7.02 -2.03 -13.68
CA VAL A 490 6.31 -3.29 -13.87
C VAL A 490 5.69 -3.76 -12.55
N GLY A 491 4.43 -4.19 -12.60
CA GLY A 491 3.70 -4.77 -11.49
C GLY A 491 3.67 -6.29 -11.50
N GLU A 492 3.15 -6.90 -10.43
CA GLU A 492 3.04 -8.35 -10.29
C GLU A 492 2.19 -9.00 -11.40
N ARG A 493 1.23 -8.26 -11.98
CA ARG A 493 0.30 -8.79 -13.00
C ARG A 493 1.00 -9.10 -14.33
N LEU A 494 2.13 -8.47 -14.62
CA LEU A 494 2.89 -8.77 -15.83
C LEU A 494 3.46 -10.20 -15.83
N ALA A 495 3.61 -10.82 -14.66
CA ALA A 495 4.00 -12.23 -14.52
C ALA A 495 2.98 -13.21 -15.13
N ALA A 496 1.73 -12.78 -15.34
CA ALA A 496 0.70 -13.59 -16.01
C ALA A 496 0.83 -13.55 -17.55
N VAL A 497 1.66 -12.68 -18.10
CA VAL A 497 1.85 -12.48 -19.54
C VAL A 497 3.16 -13.14 -19.97
N ALA A 498 3.10 -14.25 -20.70
CA ALA A 498 4.28 -14.95 -21.17
C ALA A 498 5.17 -14.05 -22.05
N GLY A 499 6.44 -13.96 -21.70
CA GLY A 499 7.41 -13.07 -22.35
C GLY A 499 7.28 -11.59 -21.98
N GLY A 500 6.34 -11.22 -21.12
CA GLY A 500 6.07 -9.83 -20.76
C GLY A 500 7.23 -9.19 -19.97
N LEU A 501 7.78 -9.89 -18.98
CA LEU A 501 8.93 -9.42 -18.20
C LEU A 501 10.20 -9.39 -19.06
N THR A 502 10.39 -10.39 -19.92
CA THR A 502 11.48 -10.44 -20.92
C THR A 502 11.42 -9.25 -21.87
N ALA A 503 10.23 -8.93 -22.39
CA ALA A 503 10.02 -7.77 -23.24
C ALA A 503 10.28 -6.44 -22.49
N ALA A 504 9.86 -6.33 -21.22
CA ALA A 504 10.13 -5.15 -20.41
C ALA A 504 11.65 -4.92 -20.21
N VAL A 505 12.42 -5.99 -19.99
CA VAL A 505 13.89 -5.94 -19.90
C VAL A 505 14.50 -5.46 -21.24
N ARG A 506 14.03 -6.03 -22.37
CA ARG A 506 14.49 -5.60 -23.71
C ARG A 506 14.17 -4.14 -23.99
N THR A 507 12.94 -3.71 -23.64
CA THR A 507 12.51 -2.33 -23.85
C THR A 507 13.35 -1.36 -23.02
N ALA A 508 13.60 -1.68 -21.76
CA ALA A 508 14.47 -0.88 -20.90
C ALA A 508 15.89 -0.75 -21.50
N ALA A 509 16.47 -1.87 -21.97
CA ALA A 509 17.78 -1.87 -22.59
C ALA A 509 17.81 -1.05 -23.91
N ALA A 510 16.77 -1.16 -24.74
CA ALA A 510 16.69 -0.47 -26.03
C ALA A 510 16.43 1.04 -25.90
N THR A 511 15.67 1.46 -24.90
CA THR A 511 15.30 2.87 -24.68
C THR A 511 16.26 3.62 -23.74
N GLY A 512 17.00 2.91 -22.89
CA GLY A 512 17.79 3.47 -21.80
C GLY A 512 16.95 3.82 -20.56
N ALA A 513 15.66 3.52 -20.56
CA ALA A 513 14.78 3.72 -19.40
C ALA A 513 15.15 2.77 -18.27
N ARG A 514 15.03 3.27 -17.03
CA ARG A 514 15.29 2.44 -15.84
C ARG A 514 14.09 1.55 -15.54
N LEU A 515 14.35 0.25 -15.33
CA LEU A 515 13.32 -0.72 -15.02
C LEU A 515 13.16 -0.87 -13.49
N VAL A 516 11.92 -0.82 -12.99
CA VAL A 516 11.61 -1.05 -11.58
C VAL A 516 10.45 -2.02 -11.43
N TRP A 517 10.54 -2.90 -10.45
CA TRP A 517 9.46 -3.81 -10.08
C TRP A 517 8.76 -3.29 -8.84
N ILE A 518 7.43 -3.14 -8.90
CA ILE A 518 6.59 -2.65 -7.82
C ILE A 518 5.63 -3.78 -7.43
N PRO A 519 5.98 -4.62 -6.45
CA PRO A 519 5.08 -5.66 -5.96
C PRO A 519 3.91 -5.05 -5.20
N ARG A 520 2.80 -5.77 -5.14
CA ARG A 520 1.61 -5.29 -4.44
C ARG A 520 1.71 -5.44 -2.92
N ARG A 521 2.34 -6.51 -2.41
CA ARG A 521 2.38 -6.81 -0.97
C ARG A 521 3.65 -6.32 -0.30
N ALA A 522 3.54 -5.92 0.98
CA ALA A 522 4.62 -5.28 1.73
C ALA A 522 5.87 -6.14 1.92
N GLY A 523 5.72 -7.46 2.04
CA GLY A 523 6.82 -8.39 2.33
C GLY A 523 7.51 -8.97 1.10
N GLU A 524 6.96 -8.80 -0.11
CA GLU A 524 7.46 -9.50 -1.32
C GLU A 524 8.90 -9.11 -1.67
N ARG A 525 9.23 -7.83 -1.61
CA ARG A 525 10.60 -7.37 -1.87
C ARG A 525 11.61 -7.98 -0.89
N GLY A 526 11.24 -8.03 0.39
CA GLY A 526 12.05 -8.64 1.43
C GLY A 526 12.21 -10.14 1.24
N ALA A 527 11.14 -10.84 0.87
CA ALA A 527 11.16 -12.27 0.62
C ALA A 527 12.11 -12.68 -0.53
N VAL A 528 12.19 -11.86 -1.58
CA VAL A 528 13.18 -12.02 -2.66
C VAL A 528 14.59 -11.91 -2.11
N GLU A 529 14.89 -10.88 -1.33
CA GLU A 529 16.24 -10.63 -0.81
C GLU A 529 16.74 -11.72 0.15
N VAL A 530 15.85 -12.37 0.88
CA VAL A 530 16.22 -13.43 1.82
C VAL A 530 16.02 -14.85 1.26
N GLY A 531 15.79 -14.96 -0.05
CA GLY A 531 15.73 -16.24 -0.75
C GLY A 531 14.54 -17.11 -0.37
N ALA A 532 13.36 -16.53 -0.12
CA ALA A 532 12.11 -17.27 0.04
C ALA A 532 11.50 -17.68 -1.33
N LEU A 533 12.35 -18.06 -2.26
CA LEU A 533 12.06 -18.53 -3.61
C LEU A 533 12.76 -19.86 -3.89
N PRO A 534 12.21 -20.72 -4.77
CA PRO A 534 12.79 -22.02 -5.04
C PRO A 534 14.18 -21.95 -5.70
N SER A 535 14.45 -20.89 -6.45
CA SER A 535 15.68 -20.68 -7.20
C SER A 535 16.75 -19.88 -6.46
N LEU A 536 16.42 -19.27 -5.31
CA LEU A 536 17.30 -18.34 -4.60
C LEU A 536 17.60 -18.73 -3.16
N LEU A 537 18.83 -18.46 -2.75
CA LEU A 537 19.29 -18.34 -1.37
C LEU A 537 19.45 -16.85 -1.00
N PRO A 538 19.60 -16.49 0.28
CA PRO A 538 19.71 -15.09 0.72
C PRO A 538 20.77 -14.30 -0.04
N GLY A 539 20.47 -13.01 -0.27
CA GLY A 539 21.36 -12.05 -0.94
C GLY A 539 21.46 -12.22 -2.45
N GLY A 540 20.50 -12.87 -3.10
CA GLY A 540 20.48 -13.08 -4.55
C GLY A 540 21.35 -14.23 -5.04
N ARG A 541 21.73 -15.14 -4.17
CA ARG A 541 22.56 -16.34 -4.47
C ARG A 541 21.73 -17.39 -5.21
N PRO A 542 22.13 -17.86 -6.42
CA PRO A 542 21.44 -18.95 -7.09
C PRO A 542 21.53 -20.25 -6.28
N ALA A 543 20.40 -20.88 -5.97
CA ALA A 543 20.36 -22.10 -5.13
C ALA A 543 21.08 -23.30 -5.77
N ILE A 544 21.24 -23.30 -7.10
CA ILE A 544 21.94 -24.36 -7.83
C ILE A 544 23.46 -24.14 -7.92
N ASP A 545 23.96 -22.92 -7.65
CA ASP A 545 25.41 -22.63 -7.69
C ASP A 545 26.10 -23.27 -6.47
N PRO A 546 27.09 -24.15 -6.64
CA PRO A 546 27.77 -24.80 -5.51
C PRO A 546 28.45 -23.82 -4.55
N ARG A 547 29.11 -22.77 -5.08
CA ARG A 547 29.77 -21.76 -4.25
C ARG A 547 28.79 -20.95 -3.43
N ALA A 548 27.65 -20.60 -4.03
CA ALA A 548 26.57 -19.91 -3.32
C ALA A 548 26.05 -20.76 -2.15
N ARG A 549 25.85 -22.07 -2.37
CA ARG A 549 25.46 -22.98 -1.29
C ARG A 549 26.53 -23.13 -0.20
N ASP A 550 27.79 -23.26 -0.59
CA ASP A 550 28.90 -23.42 0.37
C ASP A 550 29.04 -22.17 1.26
N GLU A 551 28.92 -20.96 0.68
CA GLU A 551 28.93 -19.71 1.46
C GLU A 551 27.78 -19.66 2.48
N VAL A 552 26.56 -19.99 2.06
CA VAL A 552 25.39 -19.97 2.94
C VAL A 552 25.50 -21.08 4.00
N ALA A 553 25.93 -22.29 3.60
CA ALA A 553 26.14 -23.40 4.53
C ALA A 553 27.17 -23.06 5.61
N ALA A 554 28.25 -22.39 5.24
CA ALA A 554 29.28 -21.94 6.18
C ALA A 554 28.71 -20.93 7.20
N VAL A 555 27.90 -19.97 6.78
CA VAL A 555 27.26 -18.99 7.68
C VAL A 555 26.20 -19.64 8.56
N TRP A 556 25.43 -20.58 8.02
CA TRP A 556 24.38 -21.30 8.75
C TRP A 556 24.93 -22.43 9.64
N GLY A 557 26.22 -22.79 9.50
CA GLY A 557 26.86 -23.83 10.28
C GLY A 557 26.34 -25.23 9.95
N VAL A 558 25.96 -25.49 8.68
CA VAL A 558 25.43 -26.76 8.21
C VAL A 558 26.38 -27.40 7.20
N ALA A 559 26.36 -28.76 7.10
CA ALA A 559 27.28 -29.50 6.24
C ALA A 559 26.99 -29.31 4.75
N ALA A 560 25.73 -29.22 4.38
CA ALA A 560 25.28 -29.05 2.99
C ALA A 560 23.87 -28.49 2.94
N LEU A 561 23.51 -27.93 1.78
CA LEU A 561 22.16 -27.46 1.46
C LEU A 561 21.58 -28.22 0.27
N PRO A 562 20.24 -28.30 0.13
CA PRO A 562 19.59 -28.90 -1.02
C PRO A 562 20.12 -28.32 -2.33
N HIS A 563 20.43 -29.18 -3.30
CA HIS A 563 21.08 -28.80 -4.59
C HIS A 563 20.14 -28.90 -5.79
N ARG A 564 18.92 -29.43 -5.60
CA ARG A 564 17.93 -29.53 -6.68
C ARG A 564 17.15 -28.24 -6.81
N TYR A 565 16.64 -27.96 -8.00
CA TYR A 565 15.66 -26.93 -8.19
C TYR A 565 14.43 -27.21 -7.33
N GLY A 566 13.97 -26.21 -6.62
CA GLY A 566 12.71 -26.27 -5.88
C GLY A 566 11.52 -26.04 -6.79
N ARG A 567 10.35 -26.43 -6.30
CA ARG A 567 9.05 -26.18 -6.90
C ARG A 567 8.55 -24.79 -6.54
N ASP A 568 7.93 -24.07 -7.49
CA ASP A 568 7.16 -22.86 -7.22
C ASP A 568 5.78 -23.17 -6.60
N THR A 569 5.02 -22.14 -6.24
CA THR A 569 3.70 -22.28 -5.61
C THR A 569 2.76 -23.19 -6.40
N GLY A 570 2.66 -23.03 -7.72
CA GLY A 570 1.79 -23.88 -8.56
C GLY A 570 2.25 -25.34 -8.58
N GLN A 571 3.56 -25.56 -8.68
CA GLN A 571 4.16 -26.90 -8.67
C GLN A 571 4.10 -27.56 -7.28
N ILE A 572 4.20 -26.79 -6.18
CA ILE A 572 4.01 -27.28 -4.81
C ILE A 572 2.58 -27.75 -4.61
N VAL A 573 1.59 -26.94 -5.03
CA VAL A 573 0.17 -27.29 -4.98
C VAL A 573 -0.10 -28.56 -5.78
N GLU A 574 0.39 -28.66 -7.01
CA GLU A 574 0.23 -29.86 -7.85
C GLU A 574 0.88 -31.09 -7.23
N ALA A 575 2.10 -30.96 -6.70
CA ALA A 575 2.82 -32.04 -6.08
C ALA A 575 2.15 -32.52 -4.78
N ALA A 576 1.53 -31.65 -4.01
CA ALA A 576 0.73 -32.02 -2.83
C ALA A 576 -0.56 -32.74 -3.24
N ALA A 577 -1.30 -32.22 -4.23
CA ALA A 577 -2.54 -32.83 -4.73
C ALA A 577 -2.34 -34.19 -5.40
N THR A 578 -1.11 -34.52 -5.84
CA THR A 578 -0.77 -35.83 -6.44
C THR A 578 -0.02 -36.77 -5.50
N GLY A 579 0.20 -36.37 -4.23
CA GLY A 579 0.91 -37.14 -3.22
C GLY A 579 2.44 -37.21 -3.40
N ALA A 580 3.00 -36.44 -4.34
CA ALA A 580 4.45 -36.32 -4.51
C ALA A 580 5.11 -35.56 -3.35
N LEU A 581 4.39 -34.57 -2.76
CA LEU A 581 4.70 -34.00 -1.46
C LEU A 581 3.79 -34.64 -0.40
N GLN A 582 4.36 -34.93 0.75
CA GLN A 582 3.66 -35.62 1.86
C GLN A 582 3.26 -34.66 2.97
N ALA A 583 3.89 -33.45 3.02
CA ALA A 583 3.51 -32.44 3.97
C ALA A 583 3.55 -31.06 3.35
N LEU A 584 2.77 -30.14 3.93
CA LEU A 584 2.83 -28.71 3.67
C LEU A 584 3.02 -27.93 4.98
N LEU A 585 3.85 -26.89 4.91
CA LEU A 585 3.93 -25.82 5.90
C LEU A 585 3.41 -24.54 5.26
N VAL A 586 2.28 -24.03 5.71
CA VAL A 586 1.58 -22.89 5.08
C VAL A 586 1.44 -21.73 6.08
N ALA A 587 1.81 -20.54 5.67
CA ALA A 587 1.77 -19.35 6.53
C ALA A 587 1.12 -18.14 5.85
N GLY A 588 -0.05 -17.75 6.35
CA GLY A 588 -0.74 -16.54 5.90
C GLY A 588 -1.09 -16.53 4.41
N VAL A 589 -1.54 -17.66 3.87
CA VAL A 589 -1.91 -17.83 2.46
C VAL A 589 -3.43 -17.87 2.32
N GLU A 590 -3.96 -17.02 1.44
CA GLU A 590 -5.36 -17.02 1.02
C GLU A 590 -5.52 -17.92 -0.21
N ILE A 591 -6.31 -18.97 -0.11
CA ILE A 591 -6.53 -19.92 -1.21
C ILE A 591 -7.12 -19.22 -2.45
N ALA A 592 -8.00 -18.26 -2.26
CA ALA A 592 -8.59 -17.48 -3.35
C ALA A 592 -7.59 -16.62 -4.14
N ASP A 593 -6.42 -16.35 -3.59
CA ASP A 593 -5.35 -15.58 -4.26
C ASP A 593 -4.46 -16.47 -5.16
N LEU A 594 -4.50 -17.79 -4.98
CA LEU A 594 -3.67 -18.74 -5.71
C LEU A 594 -4.08 -18.84 -7.19
N PRO A 595 -3.16 -19.28 -8.07
CA PRO A 595 -3.44 -19.40 -9.51
C PRO A 595 -4.63 -20.32 -9.81
N ASP A 596 -4.78 -21.40 -9.08
CA ASP A 596 -5.89 -22.37 -9.16
C ASP A 596 -6.42 -22.68 -7.75
N PRO A 597 -7.42 -21.94 -7.27
CA PRO A 597 -7.99 -22.14 -5.95
C PRO A 597 -8.61 -23.53 -5.75
N ALA A 598 -9.21 -24.12 -6.79
CA ALA A 598 -9.83 -25.45 -6.71
C ALA A 598 -8.76 -26.53 -6.56
N ARG A 599 -7.68 -26.43 -7.33
CA ARG A 599 -6.55 -27.36 -7.20
C ARG A 599 -5.85 -27.23 -5.86
N ALA A 600 -5.76 -26.00 -5.33
CA ALA A 600 -5.21 -25.76 -4.00
C ALA A 600 -6.07 -26.39 -2.89
N ARG A 601 -7.41 -26.33 -3.00
CA ARG A 601 -8.30 -27.04 -2.06
C ARG A 601 -8.10 -28.55 -2.12
N ALA A 602 -8.03 -29.11 -3.31
CA ALA A 602 -7.72 -30.52 -3.49
C ALA A 602 -6.36 -30.92 -2.87
N ALA A 603 -5.34 -30.06 -3.01
CA ALA A 603 -4.05 -30.28 -2.38
C ALA A 603 -4.12 -30.29 -0.85
N LEU A 604 -4.94 -29.41 -0.24
CA LEU A 604 -5.16 -29.41 1.22
C LEU A 604 -5.93 -30.64 1.71
N ASP A 605 -6.79 -31.21 0.86
CA ASP A 605 -7.55 -32.42 1.21
C ASP A 605 -6.72 -33.71 1.06
N GLU A 606 -5.78 -33.73 0.12
CA GLU A 606 -4.98 -34.94 -0.22
C GLU A 606 -3.63 -35.01 0.51
N VAL A 607 -3.07 -33.89 0.97
CA VAL A 607 -1.77 -33.86 1.64
C VAL A 607 -1.82 -34.62 2.97
N GLY A 608 -0.82 -35.47 3.19
CA GLY A 608 -0.79 -36.39 4.35
C GLY A 608 -0.58 -35.67 5.71
N PHE A 609 0.04 -34.47 5.71
CA PHE A 609 0.26 -33.69 6.93
C PHE A 609 0.35 -32.18 6.63
N LEU A 610 -0.39 -31.38 7.37
CA LEU A 610 -0.48 -29.92 7.15
C LEU A 610 -0.24 -29.14 8.44
N VAL A 611 0.76 -28.29 8.43
CA VAL A 611 1.01 -27.31 9.50
C VAL A 611 0.65 -25.92 8.99
N SER A 612 -0.19 -25.20 9.73
CA SER A 612 -0.60 -23.81 9.41
C SER A 612 -0.08 -22.83 10.47
N LEU A 613 0.64 -21.79 10.05
CA LEU A 613 0.96 -20.64 10.90
C LEU A 613 0.01 -19.48 10.55
N GLU A 614 -0.87 -19.09 11.50
CA GLU A 614 -1.98 -18.22 11.15
C GLU A 614 -2.35 -17.24 12.26
N LEU A 615 -2.91 -16.10 11.86
CA LEU A 615 -3.44 -15.08 12.76
C LEU A 615 -4.86 -15.40 13.25
N ARG A 616 -5.69 -15.90 12.35
CA ARG A 616 -7.12 -16.16 12.54
C ARG A 616 -7.49 -17.42 11.77
N PRO A 617 -8.63 -18.05 12.08
CA PRO A 617 -9.09 -19.19 11.30
C PRO A 617 -9.21 -18.82 9.81
N SER A 618 -8.54 -19.60 8.97
CA SER A 618 -8.54 -19.49 7.50
C SER A 618 -9.03 -20.77 6.87
N GLU A 619 -9.19 -20.80 5.57
CA GLU A 619 -9.50 -22.02 4.83
C GLU A 619 -8.39 -23.08 5.03
N VAL A 620 -7.13 -22.66 5.04
CA VAL A 620 -5.97 -23.53 5.29
C VAL A 620 -5.98 -24.07 6.72
N SER A 621 -6.12 -23.18 7.71
CA SER A 621 -6.05 -23.61 9.13
C SER A 621 -7.16 -24.60 9.51
N ARG A 622 -8.33 -24.48 8.89
CA ARG A 622 -9.43 -25.44 9.11
C ARG A 622 -9.12 -26.87 8.62
N LYS A 623 -8.21 -27.00 7.65
CA LYS A 623 -7.75 -28.31 7.12
C LYS A 623 -6.48 -28.82 7.79
N ALA A 624 -5.74 -27.96 8.52
CA ALA A 624 -4.46 -28.30 9.11
C ALA A 624 -4.57 -29.35 10.23
N ASP A 625 -3.52 -30.17 10.38
CA ASP A 625 -3.32 -31.09 11.51
C ASP A 625 -2.84 -30.31 12.72
N VAL A 626 -2.00 -29.31 12.52
CA VAL A 626 -1.50 -28.41 13.57
C VAL A 626 -1.63 -26.97 13.13
N VAL A 627 -2.22 -26.13 13.99
CA VAL A 627 -2.32 -24.67 13.80
C VAL A 627 -1.50 -23.97 14.88
N LEU A 628 -0.53 -23.19 14.46
CA LEU A 628 0.35 -22.42 15.35
C LEU A 628 0.05 -20.93 15.22
N PRO A 629 -0.41 -20.27 16.30
CA PRO A 629 -0.72 -18.83 16.29
C PRO A 629 0.54 -18.00 16.08
N VAL A 630 0.44 -16.92 15.30
CA VAL A 630 1.52 -15.96 15.08
C VAL A 630 1.12 -14.52 15.42
N ALA A 631 2.12 -13.68 15.67
CA ALA A 631 1.92 -12.28 16.04
C ALA A 631 1.52 -11.42 14.83
N ALA A 632 0.59 -10.49 15.05
CA ALA A 632 0.29 -9.43 14.09
C ALA A 632 1.41 -8.39 14.06
N VAL A 633 1.48 -7.56 13.00
CA VAL A 633 2.51 -6.53 12.84
C VAL A 633 2.57 -5.56 14.03
N ALA A 634 1.44 -5.16 14.59
CA ALA A 634 1.42 -4.30 15.77
C ALA A 634 1.97 -4.96 17.05
N GLU A 635 2.07 -6.29 17.10
CA GLU A 635 2.47 -7.10 18.25
C GLU A 635 3.94 -7.56 18.21
N LYS A 636 4.63 -7.34 17.07
CA LYS A 636 6.03 -7.74 16.89
C LYS A 636 6.87 -6.60 16.33
N ALA A 637 8.18 -6.69 16.50
CA ALA A 637 9.15 -5.89 15.77
C ALA A 637 9.51 -6.58 14.46
N GLY A 638 10.00 -5.82 13.49
CA GLY A 638 10.41 -6.39 12.21
C GLY A 638 10.89 -5.35 11.22
N THR A 639 11.15 -5.81 10.01
CA THR A 639 11.62 -5.00 8.89
C THR A 639 10.79 -5.32 7.64
N PHE A 640 10.37 -4.28 6.92
CA PHE A 640 9.97 -4.41 5.53
C PHE A 640 11.01 -3.81 4.60
N LEU A 641 11.16 -4.36 3.41
CA LEU A 641 11.79 -3.66 2.29
C LEU A 641 10.66 -3.15 1.38
N ASN A 642 10.63 -1.84 1.15
CA ASN A 642 9.65 -1.30 0.21
C ASN A 642 10.08 -1.60 -1.25
N TRP A 643 9.25 -1.19 -2.23
CA TRP A 643 9.55 -1.44 -3.64
C TRP A 643 10.90 -0.86 -4.12
N GLU A 644 11.41 0.22 -3.48
CA GLU A 644 12.73 0.80 -3.77
C GLU A 644 13.89 -0.08 -3.24
N GLY A 645 13.62 -1.09 -2.38
CA GLY A 645 14.63 -1.80 -1.59
C GLY A 645 15.05 -1.03 -0.32
N ARG A 646 14.35 0.03 0.06
CA ARG A 646 14.60 0.80 1.29
C ARG A 646 14.18 0.02 2.51
N VAL A 647 15.09 -0.07 3.47
CA VAL A 647 14.87 -0.73 4.76
C VAL A 647 13.91 0.09 5.63
N ARG A 648 12.85 -0.55 6.12
CA ARG A 648 11.80 0.05 6.94
C ARG A 648 11.65 -0.72 8.26
N PHE A 649 12.36 -0.29 9.29
CA PHE A 649 12.30 -0.88 10.64
C PHE A 649 11.07 -0.40 11.40
N PHE A 650 10.52 -1.29 12.22
CA PHE A 650 9.48 -0.96 13.19
C PHE A 650 9.62 -1.82 14.47
N GLU A 651 9.15 -1.27 15.57
CA GLU A 651 9.08 -1.94 16.86
C GLU A 651 7.65 -2.37 17.16
N ALA A 652 7.49 -3.30 18.12
CA ALA A 652 6.16 -3.70 18.59
C ALA A 652 5.42 -2.49 19.20
N ALA A 653 4.31 -2.10 18.61
CA ALA A 653 3.45 -1.07 19.19
C ALA A 653 2.73 -1.60 20.44
N LEU A 654 2.21 -2.81 20.37
CA LEU A 654 1.53 -3.48 21.48
C LEU A 654 2.53 -4.37 22.23
N LYS A 655 2.89 -3.96 23.45
CA LYS A 655 3.70 -4.81 24.32
C LYS A 655 2.85 -5.92 24.91
N PRO A 656 3.44 -7.11 25.16
CA PRO A 656 2.74 -8.21 25.82
C PRO A 656 2.16 -7.74 27.15
N ASP A 657 0.85 -7.86 27.30
CA ASP A 657 0.15 -7.66 28.57
C ASP A 657 -0.19 -9.04 29.14
N GLN A 658 0.52 -9.41 30.20
CA GLN A 658 0.35 -10.71 30.87
C GLN A 658 -1.04 -10.92 31.51
N THR A 659 -1.82 -9.85 31.63
CA THR A 659 -3.11 -9.89 32.32
C THR A 659 -4.31 -10.06 31.37
N SER A 660 -4.19 -9.65 30.11
CA SER A 660 -5.34 -9.59 29.20
C SER A 660 -5.26 -10.53 27.99
N ARG A 661 -4.06 -10.96 27.58
CA ARG A 661 -3.86 -11.84 26.45
C ARG A 661 -2.46 -12.44 26.46
N ARG A 662 -2.33 -13.72 26.15
CA ARG A 662 -1.04 -14.33 25.85
C ARG A 662 -0.61 -13.84 24.46
N PRO A 663 0.55 -13.15 24.32
CA PRO A 663 1.03 -12.73 23.02
C PRO A 663 1.42 -13.98 22.21
N ALA A 664 0.92 -14.07 20.98
CA ALA A 664 1.45 -15.04 20.04
C ALA A 664 2.90 -14.65 19.67
N PRO A 665 3.81 -15.61 19.53
CA PRO A 665 5.17 -15.33 19.07
C PRO A 665 5.18 -14.92 17.59
N GLY A 666 6.23 -14.21 17.14
CA GLY A 666 6.46 -13.98 15.71
C GLY A 666 6.83 -15.29 15.00
N ASP A 667 6.63 -15.32 13.68
CA ASP A 667 6.86 -16.51 12.84
C ASP A 667 8.28 -17.07 13.01
N ALA A 668 9.31 -16.23 12.98
CA ALA A 668 10.71 -16.65 13.18
C ALA A 668 10.91 -17.38 14.53
N ARG A 669 10.21 -16.91 15.58
CA ARG A 669 10.28 -17.56 16.90
C ARG A 669 9.54 -18.90 16.92
N VAL A 670 8.40 -19.00 16.24
CA VAL A 670 7.66 -20.29 16.10
C VAL A 670 8.51 -21.30 15.36
N LEU A 671 9.13 -20.91 14.26
CA LEU A 671 10.02 -21.78 13.47
C LEU A 671 11.26 -22.22 14.27
N GLN A 672 11.85 -21.33 15.10
CA GLN A 672 12.92 -21.73 16.00
C GLN A 672 12.45 -22.80 17.00
N MET A 673 11.31 -22.59 17.66
CA MET A 673 10.76 -23.57 18.61
C MET A 673 10.43 -24.91 17.91
N LEU A 674 9.94 -24.85 16.68
CA LEU A 674 9.64 -26.04 15.90
C LEU A 674 10.92 -26.81 15.50
N ALA A 675 11.97 -26.08 15.10
CA ALA A 675 13.28 -26.65 14.82
C ALA A 675 13.88 -27.31 16.08
N ASP A 676 13.79 -26.65 17.24
CA ASP A 676 14.22 -27.20 18.54
C ASP A 676 13.47 -28.53 18.84
N ALA A 677 12.15 -28.59 18.58
CA ALA A 677 11.33 -29.80 18.76
C ALA A 677 11.70 -30.92 17.74
N MET A 678 12.28 -30.56 16.59
CA MET A 678 12.80 -31.47 15.57
C MET A 678 14.24 -31.92 15.86
N ASP A 679 14.88 -31.49 16.93
CA ASP A 679 16.31 -31.67 17.23
C ASP A 679 17.21 -31.08 16.11
N VAL A 680 16.78 -29.97 15.50
CA VAL A 680 17.52 -29.28 14.42
C VAL A 680 17.99 -27.91 14.92
N HIS A 681 19.28 -27.64 14.84
CA HIS A 681 19.83 -26.35 15.22
C HIS A 681 19.59 -25.31 14.12
N LEU A 682 18.55 -24.44 14.31
CA LEU A 682 18.28 -23.34 13.38
C LEU A 682 19.07 -22.07 13.68
N GLY A 683 19.42 -21.83 14.95
CA GLY A 683 20.27 -20.73 15.37
C GLY A 683 19.65 -19.34 15.29
N LEU A 684 18.31 -19.21 15.40
CA LEU A 684 17.54 -17.96 15.28
C LEU A 684 16.76 -17.62 16.56
N PRO A 685 17.43 -17.51 17.75
CA PRO A 685 16.74 -17.33 19.03
C PRO A 685 15.99 -15.99 19.14
N ASP A 686 16.46 -14.95 18.45
CA ASP A 686 15.90 -13.61 18.49
C ASP A 686 16.16 -12.81 17.20
N LEU A 687 15.47 -11.68 17.03
CA LEU A 687 15.59 -10.81 15.83
C LEU A 687 16.99 -10.22 15.65
N ARG A 688 17.74 -9.97 16.72
CA ARG A 688 19.10 -9.44 16.63
C ARG A 688 20.00 -10.45 15.94
N THR A 689 19.88 -11.72 16.34
CA THR A 689 20.63 -12.81 15.73
C THR A 689 20.25 -13.03 14.27
N VAL A 690 18.95 -12.97 13.95
CA VAL A 690 18.46 -13.06 12.57
C VAL A 690 19.08 -11.95 11.71
N ARG A 691 19.00 -10.69 12.15
CA ARG A 691 19.56 -9.54 11.43
C ARG A 691 21.07 -9.64 11.26
N ALA A 692 21.79 -10.00 12.32
CA ALA A 692 23.23 -10.19 12.26
C ALA A 692 23.64 -11.32 11.29
N GLU A 693 22.83 -12.35 11.14
CA GLU A 693 23.09 -13.43 10.19
C GLU A 693 22.80 -13.00 8.75
N ILE A 694 21.73 -12.26 8.50
CA ILE A 694 21.44 -11.63 7.21
C ILE A 694 22.59 -10.68 6.80
N ASP A 695 23.03 -9.83 7.71
CA ASP A 695 24.13 -8.87 7.47
C ASP A 695 25.46 -9.60 7.16
N ARG A 696 25.75 -10.73 7.82
CA ARG A 696 26.95 -11.54 7.51
C ARG A 696 26.89 -12.16 6.12
N LEU A 697 25.72 -12.58 5.67
CA LEU A 697 25.55 -13.12 4.34
C LEU A 697 25.76 -12.03 3.27
N GLY A 698 25.22 -10.84 3.48
CA GLY A 698 25.32 -9.74 2.52
C GLY A 698 24.81 -10.11 1.12
N ALA A 699 25.12 -9.27 0.13
CA ALA A 699 24.79 -9.51 -1.27
C ALA A 699 25.74 -10.53 -1.92
N TRP A 700 25.23 -11.24 -2.92
CA TRP A 700 26.01 -12.14 -3.75
C TRP A 700 26.90 -11.38 -4.75
N HIS A 701 28.18 -11.77 -4.82
CA HIS A 701 29.17 -11.18 -5.75
C HIS A 701 29.66 -12.19 -6.82
N GLY A 702 29.05 -13.38 -6.87
CA GLY A 702 29.34 -14.39 -7.89
C GLY A 702 28.53 -14.16 -9.19
N PRO A 703 28.54 -15.17 -10.09
CA PRO A 703 27.74 -15.11 -11.31
C PRO A 703 26.26 -14.90 -10.98
N GLY A 704 25.65 -13.88 -11.63
CA GLY A 704 24.23 -13.60 -11.48
C GLY A 704 23.35 -14.73 -12.00
N ALA A 705 22.09 -14.73 -11.63
CA ALA A 705 21.08 -15.59 -12.23
C ALA A 705 20.92 -15.29 -13.72
N THR A 706 20.47 -16.29 -14.48
CA THR A 706 20.20 -16.14 -15.92
C THR A 706 19.05 -15.16 -16.13
N GLU A 707 19.19 -14.27 -17.12
CA GLU A 707 18.11 -13.38 -17.54
C GLU A 707 16.92 -14.18 -18.06
N PRO A 708 15.69 -13.69 -17.84
CA PRO A 708 14.52 -14.34 -18.39
C PRO A 708 14.55 -14.31 -19.93
N LEU A 709 14.25 -15.43 -20.56
CA LEU A 709 14.24 -15.59 -22.03
C LEU A 709 12.95 -16.31 -22.44
N GLU A 710 11.82 -15.75 -22.09
CA GLU A 710 10.53 -16.31 -22.48
C GLU A 710 10.01 -15.64 -23.77
N THR A 711 9.28 -16.41 -24.57
CA THR A 711 8.62 -15.92 -25.78
C THR A 711 7.14 -15.69 -25.53
N ALA A 712 6.54 -14.73 -26.23
CA ALA A 712 5.11 -14.49 -26.18
C ALA A 712 4.33 -15.76 -26.53
N ALA A 713 3.29 -16.03 -25.75
CA ALA A 713 2.34 -17.11 -26.04
C ALA A 713 1.38 -16.67 -27.17
N ALA A 714 0.79 -17.67 -27.85
CA ALA A 714 -0.28 -17.39 -28.79
C ALA A 714 -1.49 -16.76 -28.06
N LEU A 715 -1.98 -15.64 -28.58
CA LEU A 715 -3.12 -14.95 -27.99
C LEU A 715 -4.41 -15.78 -28.14
N PRO A 716 -5.25 -15.85 -27.10
CA PRO A 716 -6.57 -16.44 -27.23
C PRO A 716 -7.42 -15.63 -28.23
N ARG A 717 -8.21 -16.32 -29.04
CA ARG A 717 -9.11 -15.71 -30.02
C ARG A 717 -10.56 -15.96 -29.57
N PRO A 718 -11.20 -15.01 -28.86
CA PRO A 718 -12.56 -15.20 -28.41
C PRO A 718 -13.53 -15.25 -29.59
N ALA A 719 -14.47 -16.20 -29.55
CA ALA A 719 -15.62 -16.30 -30.46
C ALA A 719 -16.75 -15.33 -30.06
N ALA A 720 -17.84 -15.30 -30.81
CA ALA A 720 -19.01 -14.52 -30.42
C ALA A 720 -19.56 -15.03 -29.07
N GLY A 721 -19.85 -14.12 -28.14
CA GLY A 721 -20.27 -14.44 -26.77
C GLY A 721 -19.15 -14.88 -25.83
N GLU A 722 -17.88 -14.81 -26.29
CA GLU A 722 -16.70 -15.01 -25.46
C GLU A 722 -15.89 -13.74 -25.35
N ALA A 723 -15.15 -13.62 -24.25
CA ALA A 723 -14.21 -12.53 -24.01
C ALA A 723 -12.95 -13.03 -23.31
N VAL A 724 -11.85 -12.29 -23.44
CA VAL A 724 -10.65 -12.49 -22.63
C VAL A 724 -10.86 -11.78 -21.31
N LEU A 725 -10.71 -12.51 -20.21
CA LEU A 725 -10.79 -11.93 -18.86
C LEU A 725 -9.61 -11.03 -18.57
N ALA A 726 -9.90 -9.80 -18.18
CA ALA A 726 -8.96 -8.83 -17.61
C ALA A 726 -9.35 -8.50 -16.17
N GLY A 727 -8.45 -7.99 -15.39
CA GLY A 727 -8.79 -7.53 -14.04
C GLY A 727 -7.60 -7.23 -13.16
N HIS A 728 -7.87 -6.50 -12.10
CA HIS A 728 -6.97 -6.30 -10.96
C HIS A 728 -7.77 -6.18 -9.67
N ARG A 729 -7.09 -6.28 -8.55
CA ARG A 729 -7.72 -6.10 -7.23
C ARG A 729 -7.85 -4.61 -6.93
N LEU A 730 -9.01 -4.21 -6.42
CA LEU A 730 -9.19 -2.85 -5.90
C LEU A 730 -8.43 -2.66 -4.58
N LEU A 731 -8.09 -1.43 -4.25
CA LEU A 731 -7.42 -1.11 -2.99
C LEU A 731 -8.24 -1.57 -1.79
N LEU A 732 -9.53 -1.24 -1.81
CA LEU A 732 -10.50 -1.68 -0.82
C LEU A 732 -11.32 -2.82 -1.43
N ASP A 733 -10.98 -4.04 -1.06
CA ASP A 733 -11.61 -5.28 -1.53
C ASP A 733 -12.01 -6.18 -0.35
N GLN A 734 -12.30 -7.44 -0.59
CA GLN A 734 -12.66 -8.42 0.44
C GLN A 734 -11.44 -9.08 1.12
N GLY A 735 -10.22 -8.56 0.89
CA GLY A 735 -9.00 -9.11 1.47
C GLY A 735 -9.03 -9.19 3.00
N VAL A 736 -8.49 -10.28 3.55
CA VAL A 736 -8.56 -10.63 4.97
C VAL A 736 -8.02 -9.55 5.91
N LEU A 737 -7.00 -8.79 5.49
CA LEU A 737 -6.44 -7.68 6.29
C LEU A 737 -7.35 -6.43 6.35
N GLN A 738 -8.49 -6.44 5.70
CA GLN A 738 -9.50 -5.37 5.76
C GLN A 738 -10.74 -5.76 6.55
N GLN A 739 -10.82 -6.99 7.01
CA GLN A 739 -11.98 -7.50 7.73
C GLN A 739 -12.14 -6.85 9.10
N GLY A 740 -13.39 -6.70 9.53
CA GLY A 740 -13.76 -6.19 10.86
C GLY A 740 -13.81 -4.67 10.97
N ASP A 741 -13.67 -3.92 9.88
CA ASP A 741 -13.94 -2.48 9.83
C ASP A 741 -15.07 -2.16 8.82
N GLU A 742 -16.29 -2.09 9.34
CA GLU A 742 -17.50 -1.82 8.54
C GLU A 742 -17.49 -0.41 7.96
N ALA A 743 -16.92 0.56 8.70
CA ALA A 743 -16.82 1.93 8.20
C ALA A 743 -15.89 2.02 6.96
N LEU A 744 -14.76 1.30 6.99
CA LEU A 744 -13.87 1.19 5.83
C LEU A 744 -14.53 0.40 4.69
N ALA A 745 -15.23 -0.69 5.01
CA ALA A 745 -15.93 -1.49 4.01
C ALA A 745 -16.99 -0.67 3.25
N GLY A 746 -17.67 0.26 3.93
CA GLY A 746 -18.68 1.12 3.34
C GLY A 746 -18.12 2.23 2.42
N THR A 747 -16.80 2.40 2.33
CA THR A 747 -16.13 3.33 1.38
C THR A 747 -15.52 2.61 0.18
N ARG A 748 -15.81 1.32 -0.01
CA ARG A 748 -15.38 0.58 -1.19
C ARG A 748 -16.07 1.09 -2.44
N HIS A 749 -15.33 1.18 -3.53
CA HIS A 749 -15.96 1.43 -4.83
C HIS A 749 -16.84 0.27 -5.22
N ALA A 750 -17.97 0.57 -5.85
CA ALA A 750 -18.88 -0.45 -6.35
C ALA A 750 -18.21 -1.34 -7.40
N ALA A 751 -18.42 -2.65 -7.27
CA ALA A 751 -17.90 -3.62 -8.23
C ALA A 751 -18.74 -3.58 -9.51
N HIS A 752 -18.08 -3.40 -10.67
CA HIS A 752 -18.71 -3.41 -11.98
C HIS A 752 -17.93 -4.30 -12.94
N ALA A 753 -18.62 -4.98 -13.84
CA ALA A 753 -18.00 -5.52 -15.04
C ALA A 753 -17.83 -4.40 -16.07
N ARG A 754 -16.78 -4.48 -16.91
CA ARG A 754 -16.54 -3.53 -18.00
C ARG A 754 -16.34 -4.27 -19.31
N VAL A 755 -16.97 -3.79 -20.37
CA VAL A 755 -16.73 -4.24 -21.76
C VAL A 755 -16.80 -3.04 -22.71
N SER A 756 -16.32 -3.21 -23.94
CA SER A 756 -16.43 -2.19 -24.98
C SER A 756 -17.89 -2.04 -25.46
N PRO A 757 -18.24 -0.90 -26.10
CA PRO A 757 -19.55 -0.73 -26.70
C PRO A 757 -19.93 -1.83 -27.73
N ALA A 758 -18.94 -2.26 -28.55
CA ALA A 758 -19.16 -3.32 -29.53
C ALA A 758 -19.38 -4.68 -28.85
N THR A 759 -18.63 -4.98 -27.78
CA THR A 759 -18.79 -6.22 -27.01
C THR A 759 -20.14 -6.24 -26.27
N ALA A 760 -20.59 -5.12 -25.71
CA ALA A 760 -21.88 -4.99 -25.06
C ALA A 760 -23.03 -5.26 -26.05
N ALA A 761 -22.96 -4.66 -27.23
CA ALA A 761 -23.93 -4.87 -28.29
C ALA A 761 -23.96 -6.34 -28.79
N GLU A 762 -22.79 -6.97 -28.95
CA GLU A 762 -22.66 -8.40 -29.28
C GLU A 762 -23.28 -9.32 -28.22
N ALA A 763 -23.07 -8.99 -26.95
CA ALA A 763 -23.61 -9.74 -25.81
C ALA A 763 -25.09 -9.45 -25.53
N GLY A 764 -25.70 -8.44 -26.18
CA GLY A 764 -27.09 -8.05 -25.99
C GLY A 764 -27.40 -7.45 -24.63
N VAL A 765 -26.47 -6.63 -24.08
CA VAL A 765 -26.55 -5.98 -22.75
C VAL A 765 -26.36 -4.48 -22.87
N GLU A 766 -27.02 -3.71 -22.01
CA GLU A 766 -26.94 -2.26 -21.93
C GLU A 766 -26.23 -1.76 -20.65
N GLU A 767 -25.93 -0.49 -20.61
CA GLU A 767 -25.33 0.16 -19.42
C GLU A 767 -26.20 -0.05 -18.18
N GLY A 768 -25.61 -0.61 -17.12
CA GLY A 768 -26.29 -0.88 -15.84
C GLY A 768 -26.95 -2.26 -15.75
N ASP A 769 -27.07 -3.00 -16.84
CA ASP A 769 -27.57 -4.38 -16.81
C ASP A 769 -26.61 -5.29 -16.02
N LEU A 770 -27.13 -6.41 -15.53
CA LEU A 770 -26.27 -7.44 -14.94
C LEU A 770 -25.63 -8.27 -16.07
N LEU A 771 -24.30 -8.22 -16.13
CA LEU A 771 -23.49 -9.06 -17.01
C LEU A 771 -23.07 -10.33 -16.26
N ALA A 772 -23.41 -11.49 -16.79
CA ALA A 772 -22.88 -12.77 -16.34
C ALA A 772 -21.56 -13.06 -17.04
N VAL A 773 -20.52 -13.37 -16.27
CA VAL A 773 -19.21 -13.82 -16.76
C VAL A 773 -18.99 -15.23 -16.27
N THR A 774 -19.00 -16.19 -17.19
CA THR A 774 -19.00 -17.63 -16.88
C THR A 774 -17.66 -18.26 -17.27
N GLY A 775 -17.00 -18.89 -16.30
CA GLY A 775 -15.81 -19.69 -16.48
C GLY A 775 -16.11 -21.20 -16.30
N PRO A 776 -15.05 -22.04 -16.21
CA PRO A 776 -15.19 -23.50 -16.09
C PRO A 776 -15.92 -23.99 -14.83
N GLN A 777 -15.86 -23.25 -13.73
CA GLN A 777 -16.39 -23.67 -12.43
C GLN A 777 -17.68 -22.95 -12.00
N GLY A 778 -18.07 -21.88 -12.68
CA GLY A 778 -19.26 -21.10 -12.35
C GLY A 778 -19.27 -19.73 -12.98
N SER A 779 -20.10 -18.84 -12.45
CA SER A 779 -20.26 -17.48 -12.99
C SER A 779 -20.26 -16.42 -11.89
N VAL A 780 -19.87 -15.22 -12.30
CA VAL A 780 -19.99 -13.98 -11.50
C VAL A 780 -20.90 -13.04 -12.28
N GLU A 781 -21.84 -12.42 -11.57
CA GLU A 781 -22.79 -11.45 -12.13
C GLU A 781 -22.52 -10.07 -11.52
N LEU A 782 -22.28 -9.08 -12.36
CA LEU A 782 -21.99 -7.71 -11.95
C LEU A 782 -22.73 -6.69 -12.81
N PRO A 783 -23.10 -5.52 -12.25
CA PRO A 783 -23.58 -4.40 -13.04
C PRO A 783 -22.56 -4.02 -14.12
N LEU A 784 -23.03 -3.87 -15.35
CA LEU A 784 -22.19 -3.52 -16.48
C LEU A 784 -21.92 -2.01 -16.51
N ARG A 785 -20.67 -1.66 -16.81
CA ARG A 785 -20.26 -0.33 -17.21
C ARG A 785 -19.60 -0.39 -18.59
N ILE A 786 -20.24 0.19 -19.59
CA ILE A 786 -19.69 0.27 -20.94
C ILE A 786 -18.52 1.25 -20.94
N THR A 787 -17.37 0.82 -21.46
CA THR A 787 -16.10 1.54 -21.31
C THR A 787 -15.32 1.42 -22.63
N GLU A 788 -14.66 2.50 -23.05
CA GLU A 788 -13.73 2.45 -24.19
C GLU A 788 -12.54 1.53 -23.86
N MET A 789 -12.51 0.36 -24.50
CA MET A 789 -11.51 -0.68 -24.29
C MET A 789 -11.47 -1.64 -25.49
N PRO A 790 -10.46 -2.52 -25.62
CA PRO A 790 -10.41 -3.52 -26.68
C PRO A 790 -11.67 -4.40 -26.71
N ASP A 791 -12.12 -4.73 -27.92
CA ASP A 791 -13.29 -5.59 -28.13
C ASP A 791 -13.03 -7.01 -27.64
N ARG A 792 -14.11 -7.68 -27.22
CA ARG A 792 -14.08 -9.04 -26.65
C ARG A 792 -13.09 -9.21 -25.50
N VAL A 793 -12.95 -8.17 -24.69
CA VAL A 793 -12.29 -8.16 -23.39
C VAL A 793 -13.34 -7.83 -22.35
N VAL A 794 -13.37 -8.57 -21.26
CA VAL A 794 -14.18 -8.26 -20.07
C VAL A 794 -13.25 -8.00 -18.88
N TRP A 795 -13.42 -6.85 -18.25
CA TRP A 795 -12.67 -6.49 -17.04
C TRP A 795 -13.54 -6.67 -15.80
N LEU A 796 -12.96 -7.34 -14.77
CA LEU A 796 -13.61 -7.56 -13.46
C LEU A 796 -12.69 -7.14 -12.31
N PRO A 797 -13.25 -6.64 -11.18
CA PRO A 797 -12.51 -6.44 -9.93
C PRO A 797 -12.33 -7.80 -9.24
N LEU A 798 -11.08 -8.32 -9.22
CA LEU A 798 -10.79 -9.74 -8.96
C LEU A 798 -11.19 -10.28 -7.58
N ASN A 799 -11.30 -9.44 -6.55
CA ASN A 799 -11.60 -9.87 -5.17
C ASN A 799 -12.63 -8.96 -4.48
N SER A 800 -13.62 -8.53 -5.22
CA SER A 800 -14.65 -7.61 -4.71
C SER A 800 -16.03 -8.23 -4.61
N THR A 801 -16.21 -9.49 -5.03
CA THR A 801 -17.48 -10.21 -5.03
C THR A 801 -17.28 -11.67 -4.65
N GLY A 802 -18.29 -12.29 -4.06
CA GLY A 802 -18.35 -13.73 -3.76
C GLY A 802 -17.12 -14.26 -3.03
N GLY A 803 -16.58 -15.37 -3.49
CA GLY A 803 -15.30 -15.97 -3.06
C GLY A 803 -14.09 -15.43 -3.83
N GLY A 804 -14.29 -14.44 -4.73
CA GLY A 804 -13.31 -13.93 -5.68
C GLY A 804 -13.45 -14.58 -7.06
N VAL A 805 -13.15 -13.81 -8.11
CA VAL A 805 -13.40 -14.22 -9.53
C VAL A 805 -12.76 -15.58 -9.85
N ALA A 806 -11.53 -15.82 -9.43
CA ALA A 806 -10.84 -17.08 -9.69
C ALA A 806 -11.49 -18.28 -8.97
N SER A 807 -11.95 -18.10 -7.71
CA SER A 807 -12.65 -19.14 -6.94
C SER A 807 -14.04 -19.43 -7.52
N ASP A 808 -14.76 -18.39 -7.94
CA ASP A 808 -16.16 -18.53 -8.36
C ASP A 808 -16.29 -19.01 -9.80
N THR A 809 -15.34 -18.65 -10.66
CA THR A 809 -15.40 -18.98 -12.11
C THR A 809 -14.38 -20.02 -12.56
N GLY A 810 -13.31 -20.24 -11.79
CA GLY A 810 -12.15 -21.03 -12.24
C GLY A 810 -11.34 -20.34 -13.36
N ALA A 811 -11.58 -19.06 -13.62
CA ALA A 811 -10.90 -18.28 -14.65
C ALA A 811 -9.99 -17.22 -14.02
N ARG A 812 -8.91 -16.88 -14.69
CA ARG A 812 -7.91 -15.86 -14.28
C ARG A 812 -7.68 -14.89 -15.44
N PRO A 813 -7.11 -13.72 -15.20
CA PRO A 813 -6.75 -12.80 -16.27
C PRO A 813 -5.97 -13.51 -17.39
N GLY A 814 -6.36 -13.25 -18.64
CA GLY A 814 -5.87 -13.95 -19.84
C GLY A 814 -6.69 -15.19 -20.25
N SER A 815 -7.59 -15.71 -19.40
CA SER A 815 -8.48 -16.83 -19.75
C SER A 815 -9.62 -16.39 -20.65
N LEU A 816 -10.11 -17.30 -21.51
CA LEU A 816 -11.38 -17.15 -22.20
C LEU A 816 -12.53 -17.44 -21.24
N VAL A 817 -13.54 -16.58 -21.26
CA VAL A 817 -14.79 -16.70 -20.50
C VAL A 817 -15.97 -16.41 -21.40
N ARG A 818 -17.14 -16.96 -21.09
CA ARG A 818 -18.38 -16.61 -21.75
C ARG A 818 -19.01 -15.40 -21.08
N ILE A 819 -19.60 -14.53 -21.89
CA ILE A 819 -20.30 -13.34 -21.41
C ILE A 819 -21.72 -13.28 -22.00
N GLY A 820 -22.68 -12.76 -21.22
CA GLY A 820 -24.05 -12.56 -21.67
C GLY A 820 -24.92 -11.94 -20.59
N PRO A 821 -26.21 -11.69 -20.88
CA PRO A 821 -27.13 -11.20 -19.86
C PRO A 821 -27.26 -12.21 -18.71
N ALA A 822 -27.34 -11.71 -17.47
CA ALA A 822 -27.62 -12.56 -16.32
C ALA A 822 -29.04 -13.12 -16.43
N THR A 823 -29.16 -14.42 -16.30
CA THR A 823 -30.47 -15.09 -16.26
C THR A 823 -31.04 -14.87 -14.86
N LEU A 824 -32.14 -14.14 -14.74
CA LEU A 824 -32.87 -14.04 -13.47
C LEU A 824 -33.17 -15.47 -13.00
N ALA A 825 -32.68 -15.83 -11.84
CA ALA A 825 -32.92 -17.13 -11.21
C ALA A 825 -34.45 -17.33 -11.04
N GLY A 826 -35.11 -18.04 -11.99
CA GLY A 826 -36.56 -18.26 -11.98
C GLY A 826 -37.17 -18.81 -13.26
N GLU A 827 -36.50 -18.71 -14.40
CA GLU A 827 -37.02 -19.36 -15.62
C GLU A 827 -36.18 -20.61 -15.94
N ALA A 828 -36.72 -21.78 -15.55
CA ALA A 828 -36.27 -23.05 -16.10
C ALA A 828 -36.40 -23.00 -17.65
N PRO A 829 -35.44 -23.55 -18.41
CA PRO A 829 -35.55 -23.57 -19.87
C PRO A 829 -36.87 -24.24 -20.26
N LYS A 830 -37.72 -23.48 -20.96
CA LYS A 830 -38.87 -24.10 -21.63
C LYS A 830 -38.33 -25.13 -22.59
N GLU A 831 -38.61 -26.42 -22.31
CA GLU A 831 -38.40 -27.48 -23.26
C GLU A 831 -39.10 -27.08 -24.56
N VAL A 832 -38.30 -26.94 -25.61
CA VAL A 832 -38.81 -26.83 -26.95
C VAL A 832 -39.37 -28.22 -27.30
N GLU A 833 -40.69 -28.39 -27.19
CA GLU A 833 -41.37 -29.54 -27.79
C GLU A 833 -41.07 -29.58 -29.28
N ALA A 834 -40.64 -30.76 -29.75
CA ALA A 834 -40.28 -31.09 -31.11
C ALA A 834 -41.48 -31.10 -32.08
#